data_3ca9b794d86f27a65f501b64cfa64aad
#
_entry.id   3ca9b794d86f27a65f501b64cfa64aad
#
_cell.length_a   1.000
_cell.length_b   1.000
_cell.length_c   1.000
_cell.angle_alpha   90.00
_cell.angle_beta   90.00
_cell.angle_gamma   90.00
#
_symmetry.space_group_name_H-M   'P 1'
#
loop_
_entity.id
_entity.type
_entity.pdbx_description
1 polymer ?
#
loop_
_entity_poly.entity_id
_entity_poly.type
_entity_poly.pdbx_seq_one_letter_code
_entity_poly.pdbx_strand_id
1 'polypeptide(L)'
;MAERQDGKIIERDIDEEMKMAYISYAMSVIVQRALPDVRDGLKPVHRRILYTMHEDGLTPDKPYRKSATTVGDVLGRYHPHGDASVYDALVRLAQDFSMRYMLVDGHGNFGSIDGDPPAAYRYTEARMSKIAELMLTDIEKNTVDFMPNFDDRLQEPTVLPAQIPALLINGSSGIAVGMATNIPPHNLTEVINGLIEIIDKDEVTDEDLMKIIKGPDFPTEGLILGTEGIRDAYKTGRGKIILRAETEIEEMAGNKQRIIVRSLPYQVNKAKLIENMAHLVREKRIEGISEIRDESDRQERVRVVIELKKDANAQVVLNQLFKNTQMQTSFGVIMLALVNNEPKILTLRQCLDYYLEHRKNVTLRRTKFELDKALARAHILEGLRIAIDNIDEVIAIIRSSYDDAKERLMERFKLTDIQAQAILDMRLRTLSGLQREKIEDEYNELMKLIAHLRDILNSEHLVFEVIKEELIKVRDKFGDERKTKIKPAEGDFEIEDLIKEEQTVIALTHFGYIKRMPIDTYRSQKRGGKGITGIATREGDFVKQIFTSSTHDLILFFTNKGKLYKLKGYEIPEAGRTAKGTAIVNLLSLDAGEKISAVIPIQNFAEGKYLLMGTKNGLIKKTALTEYDSGKKTGLLAITLKDNDELISVKLTDGQDNVVLVTRKGLCITFEEKEVRPIGRIAQGVIGIRLSDDDEVIGMESIINGSKATLLAITENGFGKRTELDEYRVQLRGGRGVITYKVTPKTGELVGVKIADETQDVMLITDTGTIIRMSVKEISVLGRSTQGVTLMRTNDGGKVVSIEIVDKDEEENT
;
A
#
# COMPACT_ATOMS: atom_id res chain seq x y z
N MET A 1 -15.67 11.27 -75.56
CA MET A 1 -14.34 10.89 -75.09
C MET A 1 -14.12 11.69 -73.85
N ALA A 2 -14.19 11.08 -72.65
CA ALA A 2 -13.90 11.78 -71.38
C ALA A 2 -12.38 11.72 -71.17
N GLU A 3 -11.74 12.90 -71.19
CA GLU A 3 -10.35 13.03 -70.77
C GLU A 3 -10.20 12.53 -69.36
N ARG A 4 -9.43 11.46 -69.16
CA ARG A 4 -8.93 11.12 -67.81
C ARG A 4 -7.96 12.21 -67.40
N GLN A 5 -8.31 12.97 -66.38
CA GLN A 5 -7.35 13.77 -65.64
C GLN A 5 -6.37 12.79 -64.93
N ASP A 6 -5.18 12.65 -65.46
CA ASP A 6 -4.09 11.97 -64.82
C ASP A 6 -3.82 12.66 -63.48
N GLY A 7 -4.16 11.97 -62.41
CA GLY A 7 -3.87 12.48 -61.07
C GLY A 7 -2.35 12.62 -60.89
N LYS A 8 -1.93 13.77 -60.41
CA LYS A 8 -0.52 14.08 -60.14
C LYS A 8 -0.02 13.11 -59.04
N ILE A 9 0.85 12.15 -59.41
CA ILE A 9 1.51 11.28 -58.46
C ILE A 9 2.55 12.14 -57.71
N ILE A 10 2.40 12.29 -56.43
CA ILE A 10 3.37 12.98 -55.54
C ILE A 10 4.10 11.87 -54.78
N GLU A 11 5.41 11.79 -54.94
CA GLU A 11 6.26 10.93 -54.13
C GLU A 11 6.35 11.52 -52.74
N ARG A 12 6.03 10.71 -51.73
CA ARG A 12 6.19 11.07 -50.30
C ARG A 12 7.06 10.02 -49.63
N ASP A 13 8.01 10.47 -48.83
CA ASP A 13 8.78 9.60 -47.98
C ASP A 13 7.87 9.08 -46.85
N ILE A 14 7.75 7.76 -46.75
CA ILE A 14 6.90 7.11 -45.77
C ILE A 14 7.37 7.43 -44.31
N ASP A 15 8.67 7.60 -44.10
CA ASP A 15 9.23 7.91 -42.78
C ASP A 15 8.85 9.32 -42.34
N GLU A 16 8.87 10.29 -43.26
CA GLU A 16 8.46 11.66 -42.96
C GLU A 16 6.95 11.76 -42.75
N GLU A 17 6.15 11.10 -43.59
CA GLU A 17 4.69 11.07 -43.45
C GLU A 17 4.28 10.41 -42.15
N MET A 18 4.90 9.30 -41.77
CA MET A 18 4.64 8.60 -40.50
C MET A 18 5.04 9.44 -39.31
N LYS A 19 6.17 10.13 -39.33
CA LYS A 19 6.58 11.04 -38.27
C LYS A 19 5.59 12.19 -38.09
N MET A 20 5.18 12.83 -39.17
CA MET A 20 4.21 13.94 -39.11
C MET A 20 2.84 13.47 -38.60
N ALA A 21 2.34 12.33 -39.11
CA ALA A 21 1.09 11.77 -38.67
C ALA A 21 1.13 11.38 -37.15
N TYR A 22 2.25 10.77 -36.70
CA TYR A 22 2.42 10.39 -35.31
C TYR A 22 2.51 11.61 -34.39
N ILE A 23 3.24 12.66 -34.77
CA ILE A 23 3.33 13.91 -34.01
C ILE A 23 1.94 14.55 -33.91
N SER A 24 1.22 14.64 -35.02
CA SER A 24 -0.13 15.22 -35.04
C SER A 24 -1.09 14.47 -34.13
N TYR A 25 -1.06 13.12 -34.20
CA TYR A 25 -1.86 12.27 -33.31
C TYR A 25 -1.45 12.45 -31.85
N ALA A 26 -0.14 12.43 -31.56
CA ALA A 26 0.36 12.61 -30.20
C ALA A 26 -0.08 13.95 -29.62
N MET A 27 0.05 15.05 -30.37
CA MET A 27 -0.39 16.39 -29.94
C MET A 27 -1.90 16.43 -29.68
N SER A 28 -2.71 15.82 -30.56
CA SER A 28 -4.16 15.75 -30.34
C SER A 28 -4.51 14.98 -29.06
N VAL A 29 -3.84 13.82 -28.80
CA VAL A 29 -4.10 13.04 -27.59
C VAL A 29 -3.65 13.78 -26.31
N ILE A 30 -2.51 14.47 -26.36
CA ILE A 30 -1.98 15.23 -25.25
C ILE A 30 -2.89 16.41 -24.91
N VAL A 31 -3.20 17.27 -25.88
CA VAL A 31 -3.88 18.54 -25.63
C VAL A 31 -5.41 18.37 -25.60
N GLN A 32 -5.98 17.50 -26.44
CA GLN A 32 -7.44 17.45 -26.64
C GLN A 32 -8.13 16.21 -26.08
N ARG A 33 -7.41 15.33 -25.34
CA ARG A 33 -8.01 14.08 -24.84
C ARG A 33 -7.63 13.68 -23.43
N ALA A 34 -6.33 13.47 -23.15
CA ALA A 34 -5.88 12.71 -22.00
C ALA A 34 -5.53 13.58 -20.78
N LEU A 35 -5.03 14.78 -20.96
CA LEU A 35 -4.53 15.63 -19.89
C LEU A 35 -5.55 16.70 -19.48
N PRO A 36 -5.62 17.00 -18.18
CA PRO A 36 -6.44 18.11 -17.66
C PRO A 36 -5.73 19.44 -17.85
N ASP A 37 -6.51 20.52 -18.00
CA ASP A 37 -5.99 21.89 -17.88
C ASP A 37 -5.79 22.25 -16.42
N VAL A 38 -4.69 22.92 -16.10
CA VAL A 38 -4.35 23.27 -14.70
C VAL A 38 -5.37 24.22 -14.07
N ARG A 39 -6.02 25.07 -14.88
CA ARG A 39 -6.94 26.14 -14.45
C ARG A 39 -8.27 25.62 -13.96
N ASP A 40 -8.91 24.71 -14.70
CA ASP A 40 -10.21 24.13 -14.37
C ASP A 40 -10.17 22.63 -13.99
N GLY A 41 -9.01 21.97 -14.11
CA GLY A 41 -8.82 20.56 -13.74
C GLY A 41 -9.55 19.57 -14.63
N LEU A 42 -10.10 20.01 -15.75
CA LEU A 42 -10.96 19.18 -16.60
C LEU A 42 -10.23 18.75 -17.89
N LYS A 43 -10.56 17.53 -18.33
CA LYS A 43 -10.29 17.11 -19.69
C LYS A 43 -11.35 17.70 -20.63
N PRO A 44 -11.07 17.80 -21.93
CA PRO A 44 -12.05 18.37 -22.88
C PRO A 44 -13.43 17.71 -22.83
N VAL A 45 -13.51 16.38 -22.71
CA VAL A 45 -14.79 15.66 -22.61
C VAL A 45 -15.61 16.06 -21.38
N HIS A 46 -14.96 16.22 -20.23
CA HIS A 46 -15.62 16.63 -18.97
C HIS A 46 -16.14 18.07 -19.09
N ARG A 47 -15.30 18.97 -19.66
CA ARG A 47 -15.67 20.37 -19.88
C ARG A 47 -16.88 20.48 -20.80
N ARG A 48 -16.90 19.73 -21.89
CA ARG A 48 -17.99 19.68 -22.85
C ARG A 48 -19.29 19.15 -22.24
N ILE A 49 -19.20 18.12 -21.39
CA ILE A 49 -20.37 17.58 -20.66
C ILE A 49 -20.99 18.67 -19.76
N LEU A 50 -20.18 19.32 -18.92
CA LEU A 50 -20.67 20.35 -18.00
C LEU A 50 -21.21 21.58 -18.74
N TYR A 51 -20.54 22.00 -19.81
CA TYR A 51 -20.98 23.14 -20.61
C TYR A 51 -22.31 22.83 -21.33
N THR A 52 -22.45 21.64 -21.91
CA THR A 52 -23.72 21.20 -22.52
C THR A 52 -24.86 21.15 -21.49
N MET A 53 -24.61 20.61 -20.30
CA MET A 53 -25.61 20.60 -19.22
C MET A 53 -26.02 22.01 -18.80
N HIS A 54 -25.10 22.95 -18.81
CA HIS A 54 -25.38 24.37 -18.51
C HIS A 54 -26.23 25.01 -19.59
N GLU A 55 -25.89 24.84 -20.87
CA GLU A 55 -26.69 25.36 -21.99
C GLU A 55 -28.13 24.79 -22.01
N ASP A 56 -28.24 23.49 -21.67
CA ASP A 56 -29.56 22.82 -21.57
C ASP A 56 -30.33 23.18 -20.29
N GLY A 57 -29.77 24.03 -19.41
CA GLY A 57 -30.37 24.44 -18.15
C GLY A 57 -30.58 23.31 -17.15
N LEU A 58 -29.74 22.28 -17.17
CA LEU A 58 -29.79 21.12 -16.26
C LEU A 58 -29.15 21.45 -14.91
N THR A 59 -29.63 22.50 -14.26
CA THR A 59 -29.19 22.95 -12.95
C THR A 59 -29.70 22.04 -11.82
N PRO A 60 -29.10 22.06 -10.63
CA PRO A 60 -29.48 21.18 -9.50
C PRO A 60 -30.92 21.35 -9.00
N ASP A 61 -31.53 22.51 -9.26
CA ASP A 61 -32.91 22.83 -8.90
C ASP A 61 -33.96 22.29 -9.91
N LYS A 62 -33.48 21.82 -11.08
CA LYS A 62 -34.37 21.29 -12.14
C LYS A 62 -34.53 19.77 -12.02
N PRO A 63 -35.58 19.20 -12.62
CA PRO A 63 -35.73 17.75 -12.69
C PRO A 63 -34.60 17.10 -13.42
N TYR A 64 -34.35 15.83 -13.08
CA TYR A 64 -33.39 14.99 -13.82
C TYR A 64 -33.84 14.82 -15.29
N ARG A 65 -32.85 14.71 -16.19
CA ARG A 65 -33.05 14.41 -17.60
C ARG A 65 -32.37 13.12 -17.98
N LYS A 66 -32.87 12.36 -18.94
CA LYS A 66 -32.24 11.13 -19.42
C LYS A 66 -30.80 11.39 -19.85
N SER A 67 -29.86 10.57 -19.37
CA SER A 67 -28.44 10.66 -19.75
C SER A 67 -28.23 10.57 -21.26
N ALA A 68 -29.11 9.80 -21.96
CA ALA A 68 -29.12 9.70 -23.40
C ALA A 68 -29.25 11.06 -24.12
N THR A 69 -30.04 11.99 -23.57
CA THR A 69 -30.19 13.32 -24.15
C THR A 69 -28.89 14.11 -24.02
N THR A 70 -28.32 14.18 -22.80
CA THR A 70 -27.05 14.88 -22.57
C THR A 70 -25.92 14.29 -23.41
N VAL A 71 -25.80 12.97 -23.50
CA VAL A 71 -24.80 12.32 -24.35
C VAL A 71 -24.99 12.68 -25.81
N GLY A 72 -26.25 12.65 -26.33
CA GLY A 72 -26.57 13.03 -27.69
C GLY A 72 -26.22 14.48 -28.00
N ASP A 73 -26.57 15.40 -27.10
CA ASP A 73 -26.28 16.84 -27.24
C ASP A 73 -24.76 17.13 -27.22
N VAL A 74 -24.00 16.47 -26.34
CA VAL A 74 -22.53 16.57 -26.30
C VAL A 74 -21.91 16.09 -27.63
N LEU A 75 -22.37 14.94 -28.14
CA LEU A 75 -21.88 14.38 -29.41
C LEU A 75 -22.20 15.28 -30.60
N GLY A 76 -23.43 15.75 -30.67
CA GLY A 76 -23.91 16.54 -31.80
C GLY A 76 -23.34 17.94 -31.85
N ARG A 77 -22.98 18.53 -30.68
CA ARG A 77 -22.55 19.92 -30.60
C ARG A 77 -21.05 20.09 -30.46
N TYR A 78 -20.37 19.24 -29.67
CA TYR A 78 -19.01 19.54 -29.24
C TYR A 78 -18.01 18.39 -29.31
N HIS A 79 -18.43 17.14 -29.20
CA HIS A 79 -17.50 16.01 -29.03
C HIS A 79 -17.71 14.90 -30.06
N PRO A 80 -17.11 14.97 -31.28
CA PRO A 80 -17.37 14.06 -32.39
C PRO A 80 -16.67 12.70 -32.21
N HIS A 81 -16.97 11.96 -31.12
CA HIS A 81 -16.42 10.67 -30.77
C HIS A 81 -17.54 9.69 -30.41
N GLY A 82 -17.19 8.45 -30.02
CA GLY A 82 -18.19 7.44 -29.66
C GLY A 82 -19.02 7.81 -28.41
N ASP A 83 -20.31 7.47 -28.44
CA ASP A 83 -21.27 7.69 -27.35
C ASP A 83 -20.87 7.04 -26.03
N ALA A 84 -20.28 5.83 -26.10
CA ALA A 84 -19.77 5.12 -24.93
C ALA A 84 -18.72 5.95 -24.18
N SER A 85 -17.80 6.62 -24.89
CA SER A 85 -16.76 7.41 -24.25
C SER A 85 -17.30 8.63 -23.50
N VAL A 86 -18.32 9.28 -24.03
CA VAL A 86 -19.01 10.41 -23.38
C VAL A 86 -19.82 9.92 -22.19
N TYR A 87 -20.55 8.81 -22.34
CA TYR A 87 -21.32 8.25 -21.25
C TYR A 87 -20.44 7.77 -20.10
N ASP A 88 -19.35 7.06 -20.36
CA ASP A 88 -18.39 6.63 -19.34
C ASP A 88 -17.79 7.81 -18.58
N ALA A 89 -17.47 8.91 -19.27
CA ALA A 89 -17.01 10.14 -18.64
C ALA A 89 -18.09 10.76 -17.74
N LEU A 90 -19.34 10.84 -18.22
CA LEU A 90 -20.48 11.34 -17.43
C LEU A 90 -20.72 10.48 -16.20
N VAL A 91 -20.70 9.15 -16.34
CA VAL A 91 -20.85 8.19 -15.25
C VAL A 91 -19.79 8.41 -14.20
N ARG A 92 -18.52 8.55 -14.60
CA ARG A 92 -17.42 8.77 -13.65
C ARG A 92 -17.59 10.06 -12.85
N LEU A 93 -18.11 11.13 -13.45
CA LEU A 93 -18.40 12.39 -12.74
C LEU A 93 -19.52 12.25 -11.69
N ALA A 94 -20.33 11.19 -11.76
CA ALA A 94 -21.43 10.90 -10.84
C ALA A 94 -21.09 9.82 -9.79
N GLN A 95 -19.94 9.17 -9.90
CA GLN A 95 -19.54 8.09 -8.98
C GLN A 95 -18.88 8.66 -7.71
N ASP A 96 -19.45 8.40 -6.56
CA ASP A 96 -18.97 8.86 -5.26
C ASP A 96 -17.74 8.10 -4.72
N PHE A 97 -17.39 6.96 -5.32
CA PHE A 97 -16.15 6.21 -5.08
C PHE A 97 -15.04 6.57 -6.08
N SER A 98 -15.35 7.32 -7.13
CA SER A 98 -14.38 7.80 -8.13
C SER A 98 -14.02 9.28 -7.95
N MET A 99 -15.00 10.12 -7.58
CA MET A 99 -14.88 11.56 -7.41
C MET A 99 -14.97 11.93 -5.94
N ARG A 100 -14.03 12.73 -5.45
CA ARG A 100 -14.09 13.25 -4.09
C ARG A 100 -15.25 14.25 -3.92
N TYR A 101 -15.48 15.06 -4.95
CA TYR A 101 -16.62 15.97 -5.08
C TYR A 101 -17.29 15.76 -6.44
N MET A 102 -18.43 15.09 -6.44
CA MET A 102 -19.16 14.75 -7.67
C MET A 102 -19.61 15.99 -8.41
N LEU A 103 -19.39 16.03 -9.73
CA LEU A 103 -19.82 17.14 -10.59
C LEU A 103 -21.17 16.84 -11.28
N VAL A 104 -21.58 15.60 -11.30
CA VAL A 104 -22.89 15.16 -11.84
C VAL A 104 -23.68 14.53 -10.72
N ASP A 105 -24.96 14.91 -10.62
CA ASP A 105 -25.95 14.27 -9.75
C ASP A 105 -26.73 13.25 -10.59
N GLY A 106 -26.47 11.95 -10.31
CA GLY A 106 -27.03 10.84 -11.09
C GLY A 106 -28.19 10.16 -10.38
N HIS A 107 -29.22 9.80 -11.15
CA HIS A 107 -30.35 9.00 -10.69
C HIS A 107 -30.44 7.69 -11.48
N GLY A 108 -30.37 6.56 -10.77
CA GLY A 108 -30.32 5.21 -11.35
C GLY A 108 -29.03 4.46 -10.98
N ASN A 109 -28.68 3.45 -11.77
CA ASN A 109 -27.45 2.66 -11.56
C ASN A 109 -26.29 3.26 -12.36
N PHE A 110 -25.33 3.87 -11.64
CA PHE A 110 -24.09 4.43 -12.19
C PHE A 110 -22.87 3.55 -11.91
N GLY A 111 -23.07 2.25 -11.68
CA GLY A 111 -22.02 1.31 -11.31
C GLY A 111 -21.80 1.22 -9.81
N SER A 112 -20.90 0.33 -9.40
CA SER A 112 -20.55 0.09 -7.99
C SER A 112 -19.06 -0.06 -7.78
N ILE A 113 -18.62 -0.01 -6.51
CA ILE A 113 -17.24 -0.29 -6.11
C ILE A 113 -16.85 -1.77 -6.39
N ASP A 114 -17.82 -2.64 -6.61
CA ASP A 114 -17.63 -4.03 -7.02
C ASP A 114 -17.26 -4.17 -8.50
N GLY A 115 -17.31 -3.06 -9.24
CA GLY A 115 -17.01 -3.03 -10.65
C GLY A 115 -18.18 -3.41 -11.53
N ASP A 116 -19.41 -3.40 -11.00
CA ASP A 116 -20.61 -3.51 -11.81
C ASP A 116 -20.67 -2.36 -12.80
N PRO A 117 -21.00 -2.64 -14.08
CA PRO A 117 -21.15 -1.58 -15.07
C PRO A 117 -22.37 -0.73 -14.78
N PRO A 118 -22.39 0.54 -15.21
CA PRO A 118 -23.58 1.36 -15.16
C PRO A 118 -24.67 0.77 -16.06
N ALA A 119 -25.92 1.07 -15.72
CA ALA A 119 -27.02 0.78 -16.63
C ALA A 119 -26.87 1.57 -17.94
N ALA A 120 -27.43 1.09 -19.04
CA ALA A 120 -27.36 1.80 -20.31
C ALA A 120 -27.97 3.23 -20.17
N TYR A 121 -27.39 4.20 -20.86
CA TYR A 121 -27.71 5.64 -20.74
C TYR A 121 -29.18 6.00 -21.00
N ARG A 122 -29.94 5.12 -21.63
CA ARG A 122 -31.41 5.26 -21.79
C ARG A 122 -32.21 5.05 -20.51
N TYR A 123 -31.60 4.37 -19.50
CA TYR A 123 -32.27 4.12 -18.21
C TYR A 123 -31.84 5.11 -17.13
N THR A 124 -30.62 5.63 -17.18
CA THR A 124 -30.11 6.57 -16.20
C THR A 124 -30.54 8.00 -16.48
N GLU A 125 -30.57 8.80 -15.44
CA GLU A 125 -30.90 10.21 -15.50
C GLU A 125 -29.83 11.03 -14.79
N ALA A 126 -29.57 12.25 -15.24
CA ALA A 126 -28.52 13.09 -14.72
C ALA A 126 -28.88 14.57 -14.74
N ARG A 127 -28.27 15.33 -13.86
CA ARG A 127 -28.23 16.81 -13.84
C ARG A 127 -26.91 17.27 -13.22
N MET A 128 -26.59 18.55 -13.27
CA MET A 128 -25.44 19.08 -12.57
C MET A 128 -25.61 18.94 -11.05
N SER A 129 -24.52 18.69 -10.34
CA SER A 129 -24.47 18.80 -8.89
C SER A 129 -24.36 20.27 -8.45
N LYS A 130 -24.71 20.56 -7.18
CA LYS A 130 -24.59 21.94 -6.63
C LYS A 130 -23.18 22.51 -6.70
N ILE A 131 -22.14 21.68 -6.58
CA ILE A 131 -20.76 22.13 -6.67
C ILE A 131 -20.33 22.36 -8.13
N ALA A 132 -20.94 21.66 -9.09
CA ALA A 132 -20.63 21.85 -10.51
C ALA A 132 -21.07 23.21 -11.04
N GLU A 133 -22.11 23.83 -10.46
CA GLU A 133 -22.50 25.21 -10.82
C GLU A 133 -21.36 26.19 -10.63
N LEU A 134 -20.50 25.96 -9.61
CA LEU A 134 -19.35 26.82 -9.34
C LEU A 134 -18.27 26.75 -10.44
N MET A 135 -18.28 25.70 -11.25
CA MET A 135 -17.38 25.60 -12.41
C MET A 135 -17.76 26.54 -13.54
N LEU A 136 -19.06 26.87 -13.65
CA LEU A 136 -19.66 27.60 -14.77
C LEU A 136 -20.14 29.01 -14.39
N THR A 137 -20.06 29.37 -13.11
CA THR A 137 -20.51 30.67 -12.61
C THR A 137 -19.86 31.80 -13.40
N ASP A 138 -20.67 32.73 -13.85
CA ASP A 138 -20.26 33.95 -14.61
C ASP A 138 -19.70 33.66 -16.03
N ILE A 139 -19.94 32.49 -16.61
CA ILE A 139 -19.45 32.13 -17.96
C ILE A 139 -20.01 33.11 -19.03
N GLU A 140 -21.22 33.60 -18.83
CA GLU A 140 -21.87 34.56 -19.75
C GLU A 140 -21.29 35.98 -19.66
N LYS A 141 -20.44 36.25 -18.66
CA LYS A 141 -19.85 37.58 -18.44
C LYS A 141 -18.48 37.76 -19.14
N ASN A 142 -18.24 37.03 -20.22
CA ASN A 142 -16.97 37.10 -20.99
C ASN A 142 -15.74 36.83 -20.14
N THR A 143 -15.87 35.92 -19.16
CA THR A 143 -14.80 35.62 -18.20
C THR A 143 -13.72 34.69 -18.73
N VAL A 144 -14.05 33.92 -19.77
CA VAL A 144 -13.14 32.96 -20.45
C VAL A 144 -13.22 33.13 -21.96
N ASP A 145 -12.22 32.59 -22.66
CA ASP A 145 -12.20 32.59 -24.11
C ASP A 145 -12.99 31.43 -24.68
N PHE A 146 -13.61 31.65 -25.82
CA PHE A 146 -14.33 30.67 -26.60
C PHE A 146 -13.56 30.37 -27.89
N MET A 147 -13.72 29.16 -28.38
CA MET A 147 -13.18 28.68 -29.67
C MET A 147 -14.31 28.05 -30.47
N PRO A 148 -14.20 27.98 -31.81
CA PRO A 148 -15.14 27.22 -32.63
C PRO A 148 -15.13 25.76 -32.24
N ASN A 149 -16.28 25.11 -32.33
CA ASN A 149 -16.42 23.65 -32.20
C ASN A 149 -15.86 22.95 -33.46
N PHE A 150 -15.98 21.62 -33.53
CA PHE A 150 -15.41 20.79 -34.60
C PHE A 150 -15.96 21.08 -36.03
N ASP A 151 -17.11 21.70 -36.16
CA ASP A 151 -17.74 22.06 -37.45
C ASP A 151 -17.91 23.55 -37.66
N ASP A 152 -17.28 24.38 -36.85
CA ASP A 152 -17.31 25.88 -36.87
C ASP A 152 -18.71 26.50 -36.74
N ARG A 153 -19.74 25.74 -36.31
CA ARG A 153 -21.12 26.27 -36.18
C ARG A 153 -21.43 26.81 -34.81
N LEU A 154 -20.77 26.32 -33.78
CA LEU A 154 -20.98 26.68 -32.38
C LEU A 154 -19.64 27.13 -31.77
N GLN A 155 -19.72 27.70 -30.58
CA GLN A 155 -18.58 28.11 -29.78
C GLN A 155 -18.53 27.27 -28.52
N GLU A 156 -17.35 26.78 -28.15
CA GLU A 156 -17.12 26.10 -26.87
C GLU A 156 -16.06 26.83 -26.05
N PRO A 157 -16.15 26.79 -24.69
CA PRO A 157 -15.18 27.46 -23.84
C PRO A 157 -13.86 26.71 -23.85
N THR A 158 -12.74 27.44 -23.97
CA THR A 158 -11.39 26.85 -23.89
C THR A 158 -11.08 26.32 -22.51
N VAL A 159 -11.63 26.97 -21.47
CA VAL A 159 -11.54 26.62 -20.04
C VAL A 159 -12.78 27.14 -19.33
N LEU A 160 -13.18 26.57 -18.21
CA LEU A 160 -14.28 27.07 -17.41
C LEU A 160 -13.81 28.13 -16.40
N PRO A 161 -14.70 29.05 -15.95
CA PRO A 161 -14.37 30.04 -14.92
C PRO A 161 -13.89 29.45 -13.60
N ALA A 162 -14.39 28.30 -13.22
CA ALA A 162 -13.96 27.43 -12.11
C ALA A 162 -13.72 28.18 -10.77
N GLN A 163 -14.78 28.41 -9.99
CA GLN A 163 -14.65 28.97 -8.64
C GLN A 163 -14.08 27.98 -7.62
N ILE A 164 -13.84 26.73 -7.99
CA ILE A 164 -13.24 25.68 -7.17
C ILE A 164 -11.95 25.16 -7.81
N PRO A 165 -10.92 24.81 -7.04
CA PRO A 165 -9.65 24.27 -7.54
C PRO A 165 -9.80 22.79 -7.93
N ALA A 166 -10.60 22.51 -8.99
CA ALA A 166 -11.06 21.18 -9.32
C ALA A 166 -9.93 20.20 -9.65
N LEU A 167 -8.78 20.66 -10.16
CA LEU A 167 -7.62 19.83 -10.41
C LEU A 167 -7.14 19.12 -9.13
N LEU A 168 -7.05 19.86 -8.03
CA LEU A 168 -6.58 19.30 -6.76
C LEU A 168 -7.68 18.58 -5.99
N ILE A 169 -8.90 19.15 -5.92
CA ILE A 169 -9.95 18.53 -5.09
C ILE A 169 -10.48 17.22 -5.64
N ASN A 170 -10.47 17.03 -6.96
CA ASN A 170 -10.94 15.81 -7.61
C ASN A 170 -9.82 14.97 -8.23
N GLY A 171 -8.65 15.57 -8.41
CA GLY A 171 -7.56 14.92 -9.12
C GLY A 171 -7.87 14.63 -10.59
N SER A 172 -6.96 13.95 -11.25
CA SER A 172 -7.14 13.48 -12.62
C SER A 172 -6.20 12.32 -12.92
N SER A 173 -6.65 11.35 -13.70
CA SER A 173 -5.80 10.26 -14.21
C SER A 173 -5.97 10.15 -15.71
N GLY A 174 -4.89 9.96 -16.46
CA GLY A 174 -4.92 9.84 -17.91
C GLY A 174 -3.63 9.33 -18.50
N ILE A 175 -3.74 8.63 -19.63
CA ILE A 175 -2.60 8.09 -20.36
C ILE A 175 -2.57 8.78 -21.73
N ALA A 176 -1.52 9.55 -21.98
CA ALA A 176 -1.25 10.19 -23.27
C ALA A 176 -0.11 9.48 -23.99
N VAL A 177 0.27 9.98 -25.14
CA VAL A 177 1.42 9.46 -25.87
C VAL A 177 2.71 9.90 -25.21
N GLY A 178 3.51 8.94 -24.73
CA GLY A 178 4.80 9.17 -24.10
C GLY A 178 4.73 9.73 -22.66
N MET A 179 3.54 9.98 -22.12
CA MET A 179 3.38 10.53 -20.76
C MET A 179 2.04 10.13 -20.14
N ALA A 180 1.98 10.18 -18.82
CA ALA A 180 0.75 9.92 -18.07
C ALA A 180 0.59 10.93 -16.94
N THR A 181 -0.65 11.21 -16.58
CA THR A 181 -1.02 11.99 -15.40
C THR A 181 -1.73 11.12 -14.39
N ASN A 182 -1.44 11.33 -13.11
CA ASN A 182 -2.13 10.66 -12.01
C ASN A 182 -2.10 11.57 -10.77
N ILE A 183 -3.01 12.54 -10.75
CA ILE A 183 -3.12 13.54 -9.70
C ILE A 183 -4.15 13.04 -8.69
N PRO A 184 -3.78 12.88 -7.41
CA PRO A 184 -4.71 12.42 -6.39
C PRO A 184 -5.69 13.53 -5.98
N PRO A 185 -6.91 13.17 -5.52
CA PRO A 185 -7.85 14.13 -4.96
C PRO A 185 -7.40 14.62 -3.57
N HIS A 186 -7.88 15.84 -3.19
CA HIS A 186 -7.58 16.48 -1.91
C HIS A 186 -8.84 17.02 -1.25
N ASN A 187 -8.74 17.31 0.04
CA ASN A 187 -9.83 17.92 0.80
C ASN A 187 -10.01 19.38 0.41
N LEU A 188 -11.25 19.77 0.12
CA LEU A 188 -11.61 21.15 -0.33
C LEU A 188 -11.21 22.20 0.70
N THR A 189 -11.50 21.94 1.99
CA THR A 189 -11.20 22.88 3.08
C THR A 189 -9.68 23.11 3.20
N GLU A 190 -8.88 22.05 3.10
CA GLU A 190 -7.42 22.17 3.15
C GLU A 190 -6.86 22.95 1.96
N VAL A 191 -7.34 22.66 0.74
CA VAL A 191 -6.87 23.34 -0.47
C VAL A 191 -7.25 24.82 -0.45
N ILE A 192 -8.49 25.14 -0.07
CA ILE A 192 -8.91 26.55 0.04
C ILE A 192 -8.12 27.29 1.13
N ASN A 193 -7.88 26.67 2.28
CA ASN A 193 -7.06 27.29 3.33
C ASN A 193 -5.62 27.52 2.84
N GLY A 194 -5.06 26.63 2.02
CA GLY A 194 -3.76 26.82 1.39
C GLY A 194 -3.74 27.98 0.39
N LEU A 195 -4.83 28.16 -0.38
CA LEU A 195 -4.98 29.30 -1.29
C LEU A 195 -5.10 30.63 -0.52
N ILE A 196 -5.86 30.65 0.58
CA ILE A 196 -6.00 31.83 1.44
C ILE A 196 -4.64 32.20 2.05
N GLU A 197 -3.87 31.21 2.51
CA GLU A 197 -2.53 31.45 3.06
C GLU A 197 -1.59 32.11 2.04
N ILE A 198 -1.68 31.69 0.76
CA ILE A 198 -0.91 32.31 -0.34
C ILE A 198 -1.37 33.75 -0.60
N ILE A 199 -2.67 34.05 -0.48
CA ILE A 199 -3.20 35.41 -0.68
C ILE A 199 -2.78 36.34 0.47
N ASP A 200 -2.77 35.84 1.71
CA ASP A 200 -2.54 36.65 2.91
C ASP A 200 -1.05 36.93 3.19
N LYS A 201 -0.14 36.12 2.64
CA LYS A 201 1.30 36.23 2.91
C LYS A 201 2.12 36.32 1.64
N ASP A 202 3.03 37.24 1.58
CA ASP A 202 3.92 37.43 0.45
C ASP A 202 4.88 36.27 0.21
N GLU A 203 5.36 35.65 1.30
CA GLU A 203 6.25 34.50 1.26
C GLU A 203 5.64 33.30 2.01
N VAL A 204 5.22 32.28 1.28
CA VAL A 204 4.73 30.99 1.81
C VAL A 204 5.64 29.89 1.30
N THR A 205 6.21 29.13 2.22
CA THR A 205 7.08 28.00 1.86
C THR A 205 6.25 26.75 1.54
N ASP A 206 6.85 25.81 0.79
CA ASP A 206 6.23 24.50 0.54
C ASP A 206 5.92 23.76 1.86
N GLU A 207 6.72 23.97 2.90
CA GLU A 207 6.53 23.35 4.21
C GLU A 207 5.33 23.93 4.96
N ASP A 208 5.05 25.22 4.80
CA ASP A 208 3.86 25.84 5.37
C ASP A 208 2.59 25.33 4.68
N LEU A 209 2.63 25.21 3.35
CA LEU A 209 1.53 24.60 2.59
C LEU A 209 1.27 23.14 3.01
N MET A 210 2.32 22.35 3.26
CA MET A 210 2.19 20.96 3.72
C MET A 210 1.61 20.82 5.14
N LYS A 211 1.70 21.85 5.97
CA LYS A 211 1.03 21.86 7.28
C LYS A 211 -0.48 22.04 7.13
N ILE A 212 -0.92 22.76 6.09
CA ILE A 212 -2.33 23.04 5.81
C ILE A 212 -2.92 21.92 4.94
N ILE A 213 -2.30 21.60 3.81
CA ILE A 213 -2.67 20.53 2.89
C ILE A 213 -1.87 19.29 3.26
N LYS A 214 -2.40 18.52 4.19
CA LYS A 214 -1.69 17.39 4.83
C LYS A 214 -1.35 16.27 3.85
N GLY A 215 -2.14 16.09 2.80
CA GLY A 215 -1.96 15.01 1.83
C GLY A 215 -3.23 14.77 1.01
N PRO A 216 -3.20 13.82 0.08
CA PRO A 216 -4.39 13.38 -0.65
C PRO A 216 -5.53 12.95 0.26
N ASP A 217 -6.76 13.11 -0.22
CA ASP A 217 -8.00 12.74 0.48
C ASP A 217 -8.91 11.98 -0.48
N PHE A 218 -8.88 10.66 -0.38
CA PHE A 218 -9.57 9.78 -1.32
C PHE A 218 -11.05 9.56 -0.97
N PRO A 219 -11.94 9.45 -1.96
CA PRO A 219 -13.37 9.21 -1.73
C PRO A 219 -13.66 7.87 -1.04
N THR A 220 -12.80 6.88 -1.21
CA THR A 220 -12.90 5.54 -0.63
C THR A 220 -12.29 5.43 0.76
N GLU A 221 -11.95 6.58 1.40
CA GLU A 221 -11.33 6.61 2.73
C GLU A 221 -9.94 5.96 2.76
N GLY A 222 -9.70 5.02 3.67
CA GLY A 222 -8.45 4.28 3.79
C GLY A 222 -7.36 5.03 4.56
N LEU A 223 -6.19 4.40 4.58
CA LEU A 223 -5.02 4.88 5.31
C LEU A 223 -3.89 5.20 4.33
N ILE A 224 -3.24 6.34 4.52
CA ILE A 224 -1.94 6.65 3.90
C ILE A 224 -0.85 6.31 4.93
N LEU A 225 0.16 5.54 4.51
CA LEU A 225 1.30 5.19 5.34
C LEU A 225 2.53 6.02 4.96
N GLY A 226 3.02 6.78 5.94
CA GLY A 226 4.15 7.68 5.78
C GLY A 226 3.82 8.98 5.05
N THR A 227 4.67 9.98 5.22
CA THR A 227 4.52 11.32 4.63
C THR A 227 5.59 11.63 3.58
N GLU A 228 6.62 10.79 3.43
CA GLU A 228 7.71 11.02 2.48
C GLU A 228 7.22 11.10 1.03
N GLY A 229 6.41 10.12 0.60
CA GLY A 229 5.86 10.11 -0.76
C GLY A 229 4.93 11.29 -1.05
N ILE A 230 4.25 11.85 -0.04
CA ILE A 230 3.47 13.08 -0.15
C ILE A 230 4.41 14.28 -0.35
N ARG A 231 5.45 14.36 0.48
CA ARG A 231 6.46 15.44 0.41
C ARG A 231 7.14 15.48 -0.95
N ASP A 232 7.56 14.31 -1.46
CA ASP A 232 8.17 14.18 -2.78
C ASP A 232 7.21 14.63 -3.88
N ALA A 233 5.95 14.18 -3.84
CA ALA A 233 4.92 14.56 -4.79
C ALA A 233 4.69 16.06 -4.82
N TYR A 234 4.63 16.72 -3.66
CA TYR A 234 4.37 18.15 -3.56
C TYR A 234 5.56 19.01 -3.97
N LYS A 235 6.80 18.56 -3.69
CA LYS A 235 8.02 19.28 -4.06
C LYS A 235 8.45 19.09 -5.52
N THR A 236 8.22 17.89 -6.08
CA THR A 236 8.76 17.54 -7.40
C THR A 236 7.69 17.23 -8.46
N GLY A 237 6.41 17.16 -8.05
CA GLY A 237 5.32 16.71 -8.91
C GLY A 237 5.29 15.18 -9.12
N ARG A 238 6.19 14.43 -8.47
CA ARG A 238 6.23 12.95 -8.52
C ARG A 238 6.45 12.37 -7.13
N GLY A 239 5.70 11.32 -6.81
CA GLY A 239 5.84 10.63 -5.53
C GLY A 239 5.17 9.27 -5.53
N LYS A 240 5.49 8.45 -4.53
CA LYS A 240 4.87 7.14 -4.33
C LYS A 240 4.22 7.12 -2.95
N ILE A 241 2.90 7.04 -2.92
CA ILE A 241 2.11 7.01 -1.69
C ILE A 241 1.63 5.58 -1.46
N ILE A 242 1.78 5.07 -0.25
CA ILE A 242 1.27 3.75 0.12
C ILE A 242 -0.13 3.91 0.71
N LEU A 243 -1.10 3.28 0.07
CA LEU A 243 -2.49 3.21 0.51
C LEU A 243 -2.77 1.85 1.13
N ARG A 244 -3.47 1.84 2.25
CA ARG A 244 -3.87 0.61 2.95
C ARG A 244 -5.35 0.68 3.32
N ALA A 245 -6.02 -0.47 3.25
CA ALA A 245 -7.38 -0.64 3.75
C ALA A 245 -7.44 -0.39 5.26
N GLU A 246 -8.50 0.24 5.75
CA GLU A 246 -8.76 0.33 7.19
C GLU A 246 -9.39 -0.98 7.67
N THR A 247 -8.79 -1.57 8.69
CA THR A 247 -9.18 -2.87 9.21
C THR A 247 -9.33 -2.85 10.72
N GLU A 248 -10.22 -3.67 11.23
CA GLU A 248 -10.50 -3.88 12.65
C GLU A 248 -10.47 -5.37 12.97
N ILE A 249 -9.88 -5.74 14.10
CA ILE A 249 -9.88 -7.13 14.58
C ILE A 249 -10.88 -7.23 15.70
N GLU A 250 -11.87 -8.11 15.55
CA GLU A 250 -12.89 -8.37 16.55
C GLU A 250 -12.77 -9.80 17.12
N GLU A 251 -13.02 -9.94 18.41
CA GLU A 251 -13.10 -11.23 19.05
C GLU A 251 -14.50 -11.84 18.89
N MET A 252 -14.54 -13.13 18.65
CA MET A 252 -15.76 -13.91 18.51
C MET A 252 -15.90 -14.95 19.64
N ALA A 253 -17.11 -15.46 19.83
CA ALA A 253 -17.36 -16.56 20.76
C ALA A 253 -16.45 -17.77 20.45
N GLY A 254 -15.91 -18.42 21.49
CA GLY A 254 -15.07 -19.61 21.35
C GLY A 254 -13.60 -19.31 21.04
N ASN A 255 -13.10 -18.17 21.40
CA ASN A 255 -11.69 -17.73 21.20
C ASN A 255 -11.29 -17.68 19.72
N LYS A 256 -12.24 -17.34 18.84
CA LYS A 256 -12.01 -17.06 17.43
C LYS A 256 -11.89 -15.56 17.23
N GLN A 257 -11.20 -15.16 16.19
CA GLN A 257 -11.08 -13.76 15.77
C GLN A 257 -11.59 -13.61 14.35
N ARG A 258 -12.04 -12.38 14.01
CA ARG A 258 -12.36 -12.00 12.64
C ARG A 258 -11.71 -10.65 12.32
N ILE A 259 -11.34 -10.48 11.06
CA ILE A 259 -10.84 -9.22 10.53
C ILE A 259 -11.99 -8.59 9.73
N ILE A 260 -12.32 -7.35 10.04
CA ILE A 260 -13.31 -6.55 9.32
C ILE A 260 -12.56 -5.50 8.52
N VAL A 261 -12.79 -5.46 7.20
CA VAL A 261 -12.29 -4.42 6.32
C VAL A 261 -13.36 -3.35 6.18
N ARG A 262 -13.05 -2.11 6.60
CA ARG A 262 -13.97 -0.97 6.64
C ARG A 262 -13.84 -0.05 5.43
N SER A 263 -12.68 -0.01 4.78
CA SER A 263 -12.42 0.80 3.60
C SER A 263 -11.42 0.12 2.68
N LEU A 264 -11.36 0.57 1.43
CA LEU A 264 -10.43 0.03 0.44
C LEU A 264 -9.52 1.13 -0.09
N PRO A 265 -8.29 0.79 -0.53
CA PRO A 265 -7.46 1.72 -1.26
C PRO A 265 -8.17 2.23 -2.52
N TYR A 266 -7.92 3.48 -2.88
CA TYR A 266 -8.53 4.12 -4.03
C TYR A 266 -8.29 3.34 -5.33
N GLN A 267 -9.33 3.22 -6.16
CA GLN A 267 -9.35 2.48 -7.44
C GLN A 267 -9.22 0.95 -7.30
N VAL A 268 -9.37 0.40 -6.12
CA VAL A 268 -9.41 -1.07 -5.93
C VAL A 268 -10.85 -1.56 -6.11
N ASN A 269 -11.01 -2.60 -6.93
CA ASN A 269 -12.28 -3.29 -7.12
C ASN A 269 -12.51 -4.29 -5.98
N LYS A 270 -13.62 -4.13 -5.23
CA LYS A 270 -13.92 -4.95 -4.04
C LYS A 270 -14.14 -6.42 -4.38
N ALA A 271 -14.93 -6.72 -5.39
CA ALA A 271 -15.24 -8.11 -5.78
C ALA A 271 -13.99 -8.86 -6.24
N LYS A 272 -13.14 -8.23 -7.08
CA LYS A 272 -11.86 -8.83 -7.50
C LYS A 272 -10.88 -9.03 -6.34
N LEU A 273 -10.90 -8.12 -5.37
CA LEU A 273 -10.06 -8.25 -4.17
C LEU A 273 -10.50 -9.49 -3.37
N ILE A 274 -11.79 -9.67 -3.13
CA ILE A 274 -12.35 -10.83 -2.41
C ILE A 274 -12.05 -12.14 -3.17
N GLU A 275 -12.23 -12.15 -4.48
CA GLU A 275 -11.88 -13.29 -5.34
C GLU A 275 -10.40 -13.67 -5.23
N ASN A 276 -9.52 -12.67 -5.28
CA ASN A 276 -8.07 -12.88 -5.13
C ASN A 276 -7.72 -13.43 -3.74
N MET A 277 -8.32 -12.90 -2.66
CA MET A 277 -8.15 -13.44 -1.32
C MET A 277 -8.56 -14.92 -1.25
N ALA A 278 -9.74 -15.25 -1.77
CA ALA A 278 -10.23 -16.62 -1.81
C ALA A 278 -9.32 -17.55 -2.62
N HIS A 279 -8.73 -17.07 -3.70
CA HIS A 279 -7.75 -17.80 -4.50
C HIS A 279 -6.48 -18.10 -3.70
N LEU A 280 -5.91 -17.12 -3.01
CA LEU A 280 -4.72 -17.28 -2.17
C LEU A 280 -4.94 -18.26 -1.01
N VAL A 281 -6.15 -18.29 -0.44
CA VAL A 281 -6.53 -19.28 0.58
C VAL A 281 -6.61 -20.68 -0.01
N ARG A 282 -7.22 -20.86 -1.19
CA ARG A 282 -7.30 -22.16 -1.89
C ARG A 282 -5.92 -22.70 -2.27
N GLU A 283 -5.00 -21.82 -2.69
CA GLU A 283 -3.62 -22.18 -3.01
C GLU A 283 -2.74 -22.40 -1.76
N LYS A 284 -3.29 -22.23 -0.56
CA LYS A 284 -2.58 -22.33 0.73
C LYS A 284 -1.41 -21.34 0.85
N ARG A 285 -1.47 -20.21 0.14
CA ARG A 285 -0.50 -19.10 0.28
C ARG A 285 -0.80 -18.23 1.48
N ILE A 286 -2.06 -18.17 1.88
CA ILE A 286 -2.52 -17.57 3.13
C ILE A 286 -3.30 -18.64 3.89
N GLU A 287 -2.80 -18.99 5.05
CA GLU A 287 -3.44 -19.95 5.94
C GLU A 287 -4.12 -19.24 7.12
N GLY A 288 -4.98 -19.93 7.84
CA GLY A 288 -5.65 -19.37 9.02
C GLY A 288 -7.01 -18.74 8.75
N ILE A 289 -7.42 -18.55 7.50
CA ILE A 289 -8.76 -18.05 7.14
C ILE A 289 -9.74 -19.24 7.07
N SER A 290 -10.92 -19.10 7.67
CA SER A 290 -12.00 -20.08 7.60
C SER A 290 -13.06 -19.68 6.57
N GLU A 291 -13.44 -18.40 6.51
CA GLU A 291 -14.48 -17.90 5.61
C GLU A 291 -14.22 -16.42 5.26
N ILE A 292 -14.64 -16.01 4.07
CA ILE A 292 -14.61 -14.62 3.63
C ILE A 292 -16.01 -14.29 3.13
N ARG A 293 -16.63 -13.24 3.71
CA ARG A 293 -17.96 -12.77 3.33
C ARG A 293 -17.94 -11.28 3.02
N ASP A 294 -18.74 -10.89 2.06
CA ASP A 294 -19.08 -9.49 1.81
C ASP A 294 -20.41 -9.17 2.51
N GLU A 295 -20.35 -8.32 3.51
CA GLU A 295 -21.50 -7.85 4.29
C GLU A 295 -21.78 -6.36 4.03
N SER A 296 -21.24 -5.82 2.92
CA SER A 296 -21.42 -4.41 2.56
C SER A 296 -22.89 -4.09 2.27
N ASP A 297 -23.36 -2.93 2.72
CA ASP A 297 -24.70 -2.42 2.47
C ASP A 297 -24.67 -0.92 2.13
N ARG A 298 -25.85 -0.26 2.15
CA ARG A 298 -25.97 1.18 1.88
C ARG A 298 -25.39 2.05 3.00
N GLN A 299 -25.31 1.56 4.24
CA GLN A 299 -24.79 2.31 5.39
C GLN A 299 -23.30 2.05 5.52
N GLU A 300 -22.88 0.80 5.42
CA GLU A 300 -21.48 0.38 5.42
C GLU A 300 -21.08 -0.06 4.01
N ARG A 301 -20.64 0.89 3.17
CA ARG A 301 -20.30 0.63 1.75
C ARG A 301 -19.24 -0.43 1.55
N VAL A 302 -18.35 -0.56 2.52
CA VAL A 302 -17.32 -1.59 2.56
C VAL A 302 -17.36 -2.25 3.93
N ARG A 303 -17.81 -3.50 3.93
CA ARG A 303 -17.74 -4.38 5.09
C ARG A 303 -17.39 -5.79 4.62
N VAL A 304 -16.10 -6.07 4.49
CA VAL A 304 -15.64 -7.42 4.18
C VAL A 304 -15.21 -8.09 5.47
N VAL A 305 -15.86 -9.22 5.80
CA VAL A 305 -15.62 -9.99 7.02
C VAL A 305 -14.78 -11.22 6.68
N ILE A 306 -13.64 -11.35 7.33
CA ILE A 306 -12.69 -12.45 7.18
C ILE A 306 -12.63 -13.18 8.50
N GLU A 307 -13.31 -14.33 8.59
CA GLU A 307 -13.29 -15.17 9.77
C GLU A 307 -12.05 -16.05 9.83
N LEU A 308 -11.43 -16.09 11.00
CA LEU A 308 -10.20 -16.85 11.22
C LEU A 308 -10.48 -18.21 11.87
N LYS A 309 -9.58 -19.16 11.62
CA LYS A 309 -9.57 -20.45 12.34
C LYS A 309 -9.16 -20.20 13.80
N LYS A 310 -9.57 -21.09 14.69
CA LYS A 310 -9.40 -20.97 16.14
C LYS A 310 -7.96 -20.68 16.60
N ASP A 311 -6.97 -21.20 15.89
CA ASP A 311 -5.54 -21.11 16.26
C ASP A 311 -4.75 -20.15 15.35
N ALA A 312 -5.44 -19.33 14.57
CA ALA A 312 -4.80 -18.37 13.67
C ALA A 312 -4.53 -17.05 14.38
N ASN A 313 -3.33 -16.51 14.19
CA ASN A 313 -3.00 -15.18 14.65
C ASN A 313 -3.52 -14.14 13.63
N ALA A 314 -4.47 -13.29 14.06
CA ALA A 314 -5.11 -12.30 13.20
C ALA A 314 -4.10 -11.31 12.59
N GLN A 315 -3.09 -10.88 13.35
CA GLN A 315 -2.09 -9.93 12.87
C GLN A 315 -1.22 -10.54 11.76
N VAL A 316 -0.84 -11.80 11.90
CA VAL A 316 -0.06 -12.52 10.87
C VAL A 316 -0.85 -12.67 9.59
N VAL A 317 -2.12 -13.07 9.69
CA VAL A 317 -3.01 -13.19 8.52
C VAL A 317 -3.22 -11.83 7.86
N LEU A 318 -3.45 -10.79 8.65
CA LEU A 318 -3.63 -9.42 8.16
C LEU A 318 -2.40 -8.92 7.42
N ASN A 319 -1.21 -9.14 7.95
CA ASN A 319 0.05 -8.76 7.29
C ASN A 319 0.27 -9.53 5.97
N GLN A 320 -0.10 -10.81 5.94
CA GLN A 320 -0.06 -11.60 4.70
C GLN A 320 -1.05 -11.06 3.65
N LEU A 321 -2.25 -10.65 4.08
CA LEU A 321 -3.23 -10.02 3.21
C LEU A 321 -2.72 -8.69 2.64
N PHE A 322 -2.14 -7.81 3.46
CA PHE A 322 -1.52 -6.57 2.98
C PHE A 322 -0.39 -6.80 2.00
N LYS A 323 0.42 -7.82 2.23
CA LYS A 323 1.57 -8.12 1.36
C LYS A 323 1.19 -8.76 0.03
N ASN A 324 0.14 -9.58 0.00
CA ASN A 324 -0.18 -10.41 -1.16
C ASN A 324 -1.43 -9.98 -1.91
N THR A 325 -2.16 -8.97 -1.43
CA THR A 325 -3.41 -8.49 -2.04
C THR A 325 -3.43 -6.97 -2.20
N GLN A 326 -4.43 -6.46 -2.89
CA GLN A 326 -4.66 -5.02 -3.04
C GLN A 326 -5.26 -4.35 -1.79
N MET A 327 -5.32 -5.03 -0.64
CA MET A 327 -5.60 -4.37 0.64
C MET A 327 -4.53 -3.33 0.99
N GLN A 328 -3.33 -3.48 0.45
CA GLN A 328 -2.31 -2.45 0.41
C GLN A 328 -1.79 -2.29 -1.01
N THR A 329 -1.76 -1.05 -1.50
CA THR A 329 -1.27 -0.72 -2.84
C THR A 329 -0.46 0.55 -2.82
N SER A 330 0.28 0.81 -3.89
CA SER A 330 0.99 2.07 -4.05
C SER A 330 0.29 2.93 -5.10
N PHE A 331 0.06 4.20 -4.76
CA PHE A 331 -0.43 5.22 -5.69
C PHE A 331 0.77 6.05 -6.18
N GLY A 332 1.10 5.91 -7.45
CA GLY A 332 2.16 6.69 -8.09
C GLY A 332 1.63 8.06 -8.49
N VAL A 333 2.03 9.12 -7.78
CA VAL A 333 1.64 10.49 -8.09
C VAL A 333 2.45 11.02 -9.27
N ILE A 334 1.76 11.57 -10.26
CA ILE A 334 2.34 12.30 -11.39
C ILE A 334 1.45 13.52 -11.62
N MET A 335 1.90 14.70 -11.17
CA MET A 335 1.14 15.93 -11.25
C MET A 335 1.37 16.63 -12.60
N LEU A 336 1.02 15.92 -13.68
CA LEU A 336 1.15 16.41 -15.04
C LEU A 336 -0.17 17.06 -15.49
N ALA A 337 -0.13 18.33 -15.89
CA ALA A 337 -1.29 19.06 -16.41
C ALA A 337 -0.88 19.97 -17.56
N LEU A 338 -1.86 20.47 -18.30
CA LEU A 338 -1.64 21.44 -19.36
C LEU A 338 -1.56 22.87 -18.77
N VAL A 339 -0.49 23.57 -19.10
CA VAL A 339 -0.28 25.00 -18.83
C VAL A 339 -0.13 25.68 -20.18
N ASN A 340 -1.11 26.48 -20.59
CA ASN A 340 -1.13 27.10 -21.90
C ASN A 340 -0.93 26.11 -23.06
N ASN A 341 -1.64 24.98 -23.00
CA ASN A 341 -1.56 23.84 -23.95
C ASN A 341 -0.22 23.10 -23.97
N GLU A 342 0.70 23.36 -23.04
CA GLU A 342 1.95 22.62 -22.88
C GLU A 342 1.87 21.68 -21.67
N PRO A 343 2.23 20.40 -21.82
CA PRO A 343 2.24 19.47 -20.71
C PRO A 343 3.42 19.76 -19.77
N LYS A 344 3.12 20.03 -18.48
CA LYS A 344 4.14 20.29 -17.44
C LYS A 344 3.87 19.48 -16.20
N ILE A 345 4.95 18.96 -15.60
CA ILE A 345 4.89 18.36 -14.27
C ILE A 345 4.97 19.51 -13.27
N LEU A 346 3.97 19.61 -12.41
CA LEU A 346 3.78 20.74 -11.52
C LEU A 346 4.02 20.35 -10.06
N THR A 347 4.55 21.24 -9.27
CA THR A 347 4.55 21.15 -7.81
C THR A 347 3.19 21.53 -7.25
N LEU A 348 2.92 21.22 -5.97
CA LEU A 348 1.70 21.68 -5.31
C LEU A 348 1.57 23.21 -5.39
N ARG A 349 2.63 23.92 -5.07
CA ARG A 349 2.67 25.39 -5.12
C ARG A 349 2.30 25.90 -6.52
N GLN A 350 2.90 25.35 -7.56
CA GLN A 350 2.61 25.77 -8.95
C GLN A 350 1.14 25.53 -9.33
N CYS A 351 0.54 24.40 -8.89
CA CYS A 351 -0.89 24.16 -9.14
C CYS A 351 -1.78 25.23 -8.51
N LEU A 352 -1.46 25.64 -7.28
CA LEU A 352 -2.19 26.69 -6.56
C LEU A 352 -2.00 28.05 -7.20
N ASP A 353 -0.77 28.41 -7.60
CA ASP A 353 -0.44 29.68 -8.24
C ASP A 353 -1.15 29.82 -9.60
N TYR A 354 -1.11 28.80 -10.47
CA TYR A 354 -1.83 28.84 -11.75
C TYR A 354 -3.35 28.94 -11.58
N TYR A 355 -3.89 28.30 -10.56
CA TYR A 355 -5.31 28.44 -10.24
C TYR A 355 -5.64 29.87 -9.78
N LEU A 356 -4.83 30.47 -8.89
CA LEU A 356 -5.02 31.85 -8.44
C LEU A 356 -4.87 32.86 -9.60
N GLU A 357 -3.91 32.66 -10.50
CA GLU A 357 -3.75 33.47 -11.69
C GLU A 357 -4.99 33.39 -12.58
N HIS A 358 -5.53 32.18 -12.79
CA HIS A 358 -6.79 32.00 -13.52
C HIS A 358 -7.94 32.72 -12.82
N ARG A 359 -8.10 32.59 -11.51
CA ARG A 359 -9.14 33.28 -10.75
C ARG A 359 -9.02 34.80 -10.84
N LYS A 360 -7.79 35.33 -10.77
CA LYS A 360 -7.50 36.75 -10.98
C LYS A 360 -8.01 37.21 -12.35
N ASN A 361 -7.67 36.50 -13.41
CA ASN A 361 -8.09 36.83 -14.77
C ASN A 361 -9.62 36.77 -14.91
N VAL A 362 -10.28 35.77 -14.40
CA VAL A 362 -11.75 35.62 -14.40
C VAL A 362 -12.39 36.79 -13.65
N THR A 363 -11.88 37.13 -12.47
CA THR A 363 -12.42 38.22 -11.64
C THR A 363 -12.24 39.59 -12.33
N LEU A 364 -11.09 39.85 -12.92
CA LEU A 364 -10.84 41.08 -13.68
C LEU A 364 -11.79 41.19 -14.88
N ARG A 365 -11.97 40.15 -15.67
CA ARG A 365 -12.87 40.13 -16.84
C ARG A 365 -14.32 40.28 -16.43
N ARG A 366 -14.76 39.60 -15.39
CA ARG A 366 -16.09 39.77 -14.81
C ARG A 366 -16.32 41.19 -14.35
N THR A 367 -15.41 41.74 -13.56
CA THR A 367 -15.52 43.11 -13.03
C THR A 367 -15.56 44.12 -14.15
N LYS A 368 -14.77 43.95 -15.22
CA LYS A 368 -14.80 44.78 -16.41
C LYS A 368 -16.15 44.71 -17.12
N PHE A 369 -16.68 43.47 -17.33
CA PHE A 369 -17.99 43.27 -17.94
C PHE A 369 -19.11 43.95 -17.14
N GLU A 370 -19.09 43.80 -15.82
CA GLU A 370 -20.06 44.44 -14.92
C GLU A 370 -19.89 45.98 -14.93
N LEU A 371 -18.68 46.47 -14.97
CA LEU A 371 -18.42 47.92 -15.12
C LEU A 371 -18.97 48.47 -16.43
N ASP A 372 -18.67 47.81 -17.56
CA ASP A 372 -19.14 48.25 -18.88
C ASP A 372 -20.66 48.23 -18.93
N LYS A 373 -21.33 47.21 -18.35
CA LYS A 373 -22.79 47.14 -18.24
C LYS A 373 -23.35 48.23 -17.34
N ALA A 374 -22.72 48.50 -16.20
CA ALA A 374 -23.14 49.57 -15.27
C ALA A 374 -22.96 50.96 -15.90
N LEU A 375 -21.87 51.22 -16.60
CA LEU A 375 -21.63 52.43 -17.33
C LEU A 375 -22.67 52.65 -18.45
N ALA A 376 -22.97 51.62 -19.24
CA ALA A 376 -24.00 51.69 -20.27
C ALA A 376 -25.38 52.01 -19.67
N ARG A 377 -25.74 51.41 -18.53
CA ARG A 377 -26.99 51.72 -17.84
C ARG A 377 -27.00 53.12 -17.24
N ALA A 378 -25.91 53.53 -16.58
CA ALA A 378 -25.74 54.87 -16.02
C ALA A 378 -25.88 55.94 -17.11
N HIS A 379 -25.25 55.70 -18.28
CA HIS A 379 -25.35 56.61 -19.45
C HIS A 379 -26.81 56.80 -19.92
N ILE A 380 -27.61 55.73 -19.95
CA ILE A 380 -29.04 55.83 -20.27
C ILE A 380 -29.76 56.63 -19.20
N LEU A 381 -29.55 56.34 -17.91
CA LEU A 381 -30.20 57.04 -16.81
C LEU A 381 -29.86 58.52 -16.75
N GLU A 382 -28.62 58.89 -17.11
CA GLU A 382 -28.19 60.27 -17.21
C GLU A 382 -29.01 61.04 -18.26
N GLY A 383 -29.24 60.44 -19.43
CA GLY A 383 -30.11 61.00 -20.46
C GLY A 383 -31.54 61.15 -19.99
N LEU A 384 -32.09 60.13 -19.28
CA LEU A 384 -33.44 60.16 -18.72
C LEU A 384 -33.58 61.24 -17.64
N ARG A 385 -32.54 61.46 -16.80
CA ARG A 385 -32.55 62.60 -15.82
C ARG A 385 -32.66 63.94 -16.51
N ILE A 386 -31.81 64.18 -17.55
CA ILE A 386 -31.91 65.41 -18.34
C ILE A 386 -33.30 65.62 -18.93
N ALA A 387 -33.94 64.57 -19.45
CA ALA A 387 -35.25 64.61 -20.01
C ALA A 387 -36.35 64.91 -18.96
N ILE A 388 -36.24 64.31 -17.78
CA ILE A 388 -37.22 64.53 -16.69
C ILE A 388 -37.06 65.94 -16.11
N ASP A 389 -35.87 66.47 -15.99
CA ASP A 389 -35.63 67.85 -15.53
C ASP A 389 -36.16 68.86 -16.50
N ASN A 390 -36.23 68.55 -17.82
CA ASN A 390 -36.72 69.44 -18.89
C ASN A 390 -37.95 68.83 -19.57
N ILE A 391 -38.85 68.20 -18.83
CA ILE A 391 -39.93 67.42 -19.40
C ILE A 391 -40.88 68.15 -20.32
N ASP A 392 -41.26 69.38 -20.00
CA ASP A 392 -42.17 70.14 -20.81
C ASP A 392 -41.56 70.47 -22.18
N GLU A 393 -40.22 70.81 -22.23
CA GLU A 393 -39.49 71.09 -23.48
C GLU A 393 -39.35 69.79 -24.30
N VAL A 394 -39.02 68.63 -23.66
CA VAL A 394 -38.94 67.33 -24.33
C VAL A 394 -40.29 66.95 -24.97
N ILE A 395 -41.39 67.14 -24.26
CA ILE A 395 -42.72 66.86 -24.79
C ILE A 395 -43.04 67.83 -25.97
N ALA A 396 -42.69 69.08 -25.87
CA ALA A 396 -42.94 70.08 -26.94
C ALA A 396 -42.13 69.73 -28.22
N ILE A 397 -40.87 69.28 -28.08
CA ILE A 397 -40.05 68.80 -29.19
C ILE A 397 -40.64 67.59 -29.84
N ILE A 398 -41.03 66.57 -29.07
CA ILE A 398 -41.63 65.34 -29.60
C ILE A 398 -42.95 65.59 -30.31
N ARG A 399 -43.79 66.42 -29.76
CA ARG A 399 -45.09 66.78 -30.39
C ARG A 399 -44.96 67.60 -31.63
N SER A 400 -43.94 68.42 -31.74
CA SER A 400 -43.70 69.32 -32.91
C SER A 400 -42.88 68.65 -34.01
N SER A 401 -42.34 67.47 -33.74
CA SER A 401 -41.49 66.65 -34.66
C SER A 401 -42.39 65.80 -35.53
N TYR A 402 -42.07 65.64 -36.82
CA TYR A 402 -42.75 64.76 -37.73
C TYR A 402 -42.08 63.38 -37.79
N ASP A 403 -40.76 63.36 -37.96
CA ASP A 403 -39.90 62.17 -38.01
C ASP A 403 -38.46 62.37 -37.45
N ASP A 404 -38.20 63.66 -37.08
CA ASP A 404 -36.90 64.16 -36.69
C ASP A 404 -36.74 64.40 -35.16
N ALA A 405 -37.61 63.79 -34.35
CA ALA A 405 -37.65 63.96 -32.89
C ALA A 405 -36.34 63.63 -32.22
N LYS A 406 -35.69 62.52 -32.66
CA LYS A 406 -34.47 62.01 -32.13
C LYS A 406 -33.30 62.99 -32.35
N GLU A 407 -33.11 63.47 -33.58
CA GLU A 407 -32.08 64.42 -33.94
C GLU A 407 -32.23 65.69 -33.18
N ARG A 408 -33.44 66.28 -33.09
CA ARG A 408 -33.73 67.51 -32.35
C ARG A 408 -33.49 67.39 -30.85
N LEU A 409 -33.76 66.24 -30.23
CA LEU A 409 -33.45 65.95 -28.82
C LEU A 409 -31.92 65.89 -28.64
N MET A 410 -31.22 65.21 -29.54
CA MET A 410 -29.75 65.11 -29.51
C MET A 410 -29.10 66.51 -29.63
N GLU A 411 -29.56 67.32 -30.54
CA GLU A 411 -29.02 68.64 -30.78
C GLU A 411 -29.29 69.61 -29.61
N ARG A 412 -30.52 69.60 -29.12
CA ARG A 412 -30.94 70.48 -28.04
C ARG A 412 -30.32 70.21 -26.69
N PHE A 413 -30.23 68.93 -26.30
CA PHE A 413 -29.78 68.53 -24.98
C PHE A 413 -28.38 67.87 -25.01
N LYS A 414 -27.71 67.91 -26.20
CA LYS A 414 -26.42 67.21 -26.40
C LYS A 414 -26.39 65.75 -25.98
N LEU A 415 -27.49 65.06 -26.29
CA LEU A 415 -27.64 63.65 -25.97
C LEU A 415 -27.00 62.74 -27.02
N THR A 416 -26.57 61.57 -26.59
CA THR A 416 -26.17 60.54 -27.53
C THR A 416 -27.37 59.83 -28.18
N ASP A 417 -27.11 59.15 -29.29
CA ASP A 417 -28.15 58.40 -30.02
C ASP A 417 -28.91 57.44 -29.12
N ILE A 418 -28.18 56.71 -28.24
CA ILE A 418 -28.77 55.76 -27.28
C ILE A 418 -29.63 56.46 -26.23
N GLN A 419 -29.20 57.61 -25.73
CA GLN A 419 -29.94 58.41 -24.74
C GLN A 419 -31.23 58.97 -25.34
N ALA A 420 -31.16 59.58 -26.57
CA ALA A 420 -32.31 60.09 -27.25
C ALA A 420 -33.34 58.98 -27.57
N GLN A 421 -32.86 57.81 -27.99
CA GLN A 421 -33.79 56.68 -28.24
C GLN A 421 -34.45 56.22 -26.92
N ALA A 422 -33.74 56.13 -25.83
CA ALA A 422 -34.29 55.75 -24.53
C ALA A 422 -35.36 56.76 -24.03
N ILE A 423 -35.19 58.05 -24.35
CA ILE A 423 -36.19 59.09 -24.03
C ILE A 423 -37.45 58.87 -24.87
N LEU A 424 -37.33 58.57 -26.16
CA LEU A 424 -38.43 58.35 -27.04
C LEU A 424 -39.22 57.05 -26.64
N ASP A 425 -38.53 56.06 -26.16
CA ASP A 425 -39.11 54.80 -25.71
C ASP A 425 -39.69 54.87 -24.27
N MET A 426 -39.60 56.07 -23.63
CA MET A 426 -40.05 56.27 -22.25
C MET A 426 -41.56 56.26 -22.17
N ARG A 427 -42.08 55.45 -21.24
CA ARG A 427 -43.53 55.35 -20.98
C ARG A 427 -44.01 56.61 -20.22
N LEU A 428 -45.20 57.12 -20.53
CA LEU A 428 -45.78 58.24 -19.83
C LEU A 428 -45.90 58.05 -18.29
N ARG A 429 -46.02 56.83 -17.81
CA ARG A 429 -46.00 56.52 -16.38
C ARG A 429 -44.66 56.88 -15.70
N THR A 430 -43.55 56.88 -16.43
CA THR A 430 -42.22 57.22 -15.93
C THR A 430 -42.09 58.73 -15.55
N LEU A 431 -42.99 59.56 -15.99
CA LEU A 431 -43.02 61.02 -15.71
C LEU A 431 -43.58 61.34 -14.31
N SER A 432 -44.08 60.38 -13.54
CA SER A 432 -44.58 60.60 -12.18
C SER A 432 -43.45 60.87 -11.19
N GLY A 433 -43.71 61.71 -10.16
CA GLY A 433 -42.70 62.07 -9.14
C GLY A 433 -42.02 60.89 -8.45
N LEU A 434 -42.83 59.82 -8.19
CA LEU A 434 -42.32 58.56 -7.59
C LEU A 434 -41.32 57.82 -8.50
N GLN A 435 -41.50 57.95 -9.83
CA GLN A 435 -40.57 57.31 -10.78
C GLN A 435 -39.27 58.12 -10.94
N ARG A 436 -39.37 59.49 -10.77
CA ARG A 436 -38.19 60.34 -10.75
C ARG A 436 -37.23 59.98 -9.59
N GLU A 437 -37.79 59.81 -8.37
CA GLU A 437 -37.00 59.34 -7.21
C GLU A 437 -36.32 57.98 -7.50
N LYS A 438 -37.04 57.05 -8.08
CA LYS A 438 -36.46 55.72 -8.42
C LYS A 438 -35.31 55.79 -9.43
N ILE A 439 -35.39 56.67 -10.42
CA ILE A 439 -34.33 56.85 -11.41
C ILE A 439 -33.11 57.49 -10.75
N GLU A 440 -33.33 58.46 -9.87
CA GLU A 440 -32.24 59.11 -9.10
C GLU A 440 -31.54 58.11 -8.15
N ASP A 441 -32.34 57.31 -7.42
CA ASP A 441 -31.81 56.28 -6.53
C ASP A 441 -31.01 55.21 -7.29
N GLU A 442 -31.55 54.70 -8.43
CA GLU A 442 -30.89 53.75 -9.31
C GLU A 442 -29.54 54.32 -9.84
N TYR A 443 -29.57 55.57 -10.26
CA TYR A 443 -28.36 56.25 -10.74
C TYR A 443 -27.30 56.37 -9.63
N ASN A 444 -27.71 56.79 -8.43
CA ASN A 444 -26.78 56.96 -7.31
C ASN A 444 -26.20 55.62 -6.85
N GLU A 445 -26.99 54.55 -6.83
CA GLU A 445 -26.52 53.17 -6.53
C GLU A 445 -25.54 52.67 -7.61
N LEU A 446 -25.85 52.90 -8.89
CA LEU A 446 -24.97 52.58 -10.00
C LEU A 446 -23.62 53.32 -9.93
N MET A 447 -23.66 54.65 -9.58
CA MET A 447 -22.44 55.44 -9.44
C MET A 447 -21.53 54.88 -8.31
N LYS A 448 -22.12 54.47 -7.19
CA LYS A 448 -21.37 53.78 -6.11
C LYS A 448 -20.79 52.45 -6.58
N LEU A 449 -21.59 51.64 -7.31
CA LEU A 449 -21.13 50.38 -7.88
C LEU A 449 -19.99 50.61 -8.90
N ILE A 450 -20.13 51.62 -9.80
CA ILE A 450 -19.09 51.95 -10.76
C ILE A 450 -17.77 52.36 -10.07
N ALA A 451 -17.86 53.17 -9.01
CA ALA A 451 -16.68 53.54 -8.24
C ALA A 451 -16.01 52.30 -7.63
N HIS A 452 -16.79 51.44 -6.97
CA HIS A 452 -16.29 50.18 -6.36
C HIS A 452 -15.65 49.25 -7.41
N LEU A 453 -16.30 49.03 -8.57
CA LEU A 453 -15.76 48.21 -9.65
C LEU A 453 -14.45 48.79 -10.23
N ARG A 454 -14.32 50.10 -10.32
CA ARG A 454 -13.07 50.77 -10.72
C ARG A 454 -11.98 50.61 -9.69
N ASP A 455 -12.31 50.67 -8.39
CA ASP A 455 -11.32 50.47 -7.33
C ASP A 455 -10.77 49.02 -7.39
N ILE A 456 -11.64 48.02 -7.61
CA ILE A 456 -11.21 46.61 -7.79
C ILE A 456 -10.28 46.51 -9.00
N LEU A 457 -10.62 47.08 -10.16
CA LEU A 457 -9.79 46.99 -11.37
C LEU A 457 -8.42 47.67 -11.23
N ASN A 458 -8.32 48.68 -10.37
CA ASN A 458 -7.09 49.46 -10.16
C ASN A 458 -6.19 48.90 -9.04
N SER A 459 -6.68 47.94 -8.23
CA SER A 459 -5.95 47.41 -7.08
C SER A 459 -5.90 45.89 -7.12
N GLU A 460 -4.72 45.33 -7.34
CA GLU A 460 -4.50 43.89 -7.30
C GLU A 460 -4.88 43.26 -5.94
N HIS A 461 -4.60 44.00 -4.87
CA HIS A 461 -4.98 43.58 -3.51
C HIS A 461 -6.50 43.39 -3.38
N LEU A 462 -7.31 44.35 -3.89
CA LEU A 462 -8.76 44.19 -3.84
C LEU A 462 -9.29 43.03 -4.69
N VAL A 463 -8.63 42.72 -5.81
CA VAL A 463 -8.97 41.54 -6.61
C VAL A 463 -8.78 40.26 -5.79
N PHE A 464 -7.66 40.16 -5.07
CA PHE A 464 -7.41 38.99 -4.23
C PHE A 464 -8.33 38.93 -3.00
N GLU A 465 -8.72 40.08 -2.42
CA GLU A 465 -9.73 40.08 -1.34
C GLU A 465 -11.10 39.58 -1.84
N VAL A 466 -11.53 39.96 -3.04
CA VAL A 466 -12.76 39.41 -3.65
C VAL A 466 -12.66 37.90 -3.85
N ILE A 467 -11.52 37.40 -4.38
CA ILE A 467 -11.28 35.97 -4.57
C ILE A 467 -11.30 35.24 -3.23
N LYS A 468 -10.67 35.78 -2.21
CA LYS A 468 -10.63 35.24 -0.85
C LYS A 468 -12.02 35.10 -0.24
N GLU A 469 -12.85 36.16 -0.34
CA GLU A 469 -14.23 36.10 0.13
C GLU A 469 -15.06 35.01 -0.59
N GLU A 470 -14.87 34.87 -1.90
CA GLU A 470 -15.53 33.82 -2.69
C GLU A 470 -15.07 32.43 -2.25
N LEU A 471 -13.78 32.23 -2.07
CA LEU A 471 -13.22 30.95 -1.59
C LEU A 471 -13.72 30.60 -0.19
N ILE A 472 -13.83 31.58 0.72
CA ILE A 472 -14.39 31.38 2.07
C ILE A 472 -15.85 30.91 1.96
N LYS A 473 -16.66 31.58 1.14
CA LYS A 473 -18.07 31.19 0.92
C LYS A 473 -18.19 29.76 0.37
N VAL A 474 -17.30 29.37 -0.54
CA VAL A 474 -17.25 28.00 -1.09
C VAL A 474 -16.86 27.01 -0.01
N ARG A 475 -15.81 27.29 0.77
CA ARG A 475 -15.37 26.45 1.88
C ARG A 475 -16.48 26.23 2.92
N ASP A 476 -17.15 27.31 3.34
CA ASP A 476 -18.16 27.24 4.38
C ASP A 476 -19.44 26.52 3.91
N LYS A 477 -19.72 26.52 2.59
CA LYS A 477 -20.89 25.83 2.02
C LYS A 477 -20.64 24.38 1.64
N PHE A 478 -19.45 24.03 1.18
CA PHE A 478 -19.13 22.71 0.59
C PHE A 478 -17.97 21.99 1.30
N GLY A 479 -17.30 22.64 2.25
CA GLY A 479 -16.22 22.04 3.01
C GLY A 479 -16.74 20.88 3.87
N ASP A 480 -15.93 19.84 3.95
CA ASP A 480 -16.19 18.65 4.74
C ASP A 480 -14.90 18.18 5.44
N GLU A 481 -15.05 17.20 6.31
CA GLU A 481 -13.92 16.60 7.01
C GLU A 481 -13.10 15.68 6.08
N ARG A 482 -11.82 15.53 6.41
CA ARG A 482 -10.93 14.59 5.74
C ARG A 482 -11.43 13.15 5.92
N LYS A 483 -11.52 12.40 4.83
CA LYS A 483 -11.92 11.00 4.81
C LYS A 483 -10.73 10.06 5.01
N THR A 484 -9.59 10.32 4.33
CA THR A 484 -8.40 9.48 4.38
C THR A 484 -7.53 9.83 5.58
N LYS A 485 -7.20 8.86 6.41
CA LYS A 485 -6.31 9.02 7.57
C LYS A 485 -4.85 8.90 7.14
N ILE A 486 -3.96 9.71 7.71
CA ILE A 486 -2.51 9.64 7.48
C ILE A 486 -1.87 9.11 8.76
N LYS A 487 -1.16 7.98 8.66
CA LYS A 487 -0.42 7.38 9.77
C LYS A 487 1.08 7.38 9.46
N PRO A 488 1.96 7.40 10.49
CA PRO A 488 3.39 7.20 10.27
C PRO A 488 3.65 5.91 9.48
N ALA A 489 4.76 5.86 8.73
CA ALA A 489 5.17 4.64 8.08
C ALA A 489 5.45 3.57 9.13
N GLU A 490 4.86 2.38 8.98
CA GLU A 490 5.11 1.25 9.88
C GLU A 490 6.55 0.70 9.79
N GLY A 491 7.45 1.36 9.06
CA GLY A 491 8.88 1.07 9.08
C GLY A 491 9.59 1.50 10.35
N ASP A 492 8.95 2.30 11.19
CA ASP A 492 9.48 2.72 12.50
C ASP A 492 8.95 1.84 13.67
N PHE A 493 8.01 0.94 13.42
CA PHE A 493 7.59 -0.08 14.39
C PHE A 493 7.67 -1.44 13.69
N GLU A 494 8.76 -2.14 13.89
CA GLU A 494 8.82 -3.57 13.55
C GLU A 494 7.75 -4.30 14.37
N ILE A 495 7.14 -5.35 13.79
CA ILE A 495 6.16 -6.20 14.51
C ILE A 495 6.76 -6.68 15.85
N GLU A 496 8.06 -6.79 15.89
CA GLU A 496 8.85 -7.12 17.08
C GLU A 496 8.67 -6.13 18.23
N ASP A 497 8.54 -4.83 17.94
CA ASP A 497 8.34 -3.79 18.97
C ASP A 497 6.99 -3.89 19.69
N LEU A 498 6.02 -4.57 19.07
CA LEU A 498 4.69 -4.81 19.63
C LEU A 498 4.59 -6.13 20.40
N ILE A 499 5.58 -7.00 20.28
CA ILE A 499 5.64 -8.30 20.93
C ILE A 499 6.62 -8.20 22.10
N LYS A 500 6.14 -8.51 23.29
CA LYS A 500 6.99 -8.53 24.49
C LYS A 500 8.14 -9.51 24.27
N GLU A 501 9.37 -9.01 24.45
CA GLU A 501 10.54 -9.87 24.49
C GLU A 501 10.52 -10.70 25.77
N GLU A 502 10.48 -12.00 25.63
CA GLU A 502 10.49 -12.96 26.77
C GLU A 502 11.22 -14.23 26.37
N GLN A 503 11.87 -14.84 27.36
CA GLN A 503 12.50 -16.15 27.17
C GLN A 503 11.43 -17.22 27.14
N THR A 504 11.52 -18.08 26.12
CA THR A 504 10.57 -19.17 25.90
C THR A 504 11.27 -20.48 25.69
N VAL A 505 10.57 -21.58 26.00
CA VAL A 505 11.02 -22.93 25.70
C VAL A 505 10.32 -23.41 24.44
N ILE A 506 11.11 -23.80 23.45
CA ILE A 506 10.62 -24.37 22.19
C ILE A 506 10.88 -25.86 22.21
N ALA A 507 9.85 -26.65 21.91
CA ALA A 507 9.92 -28.11 21.84
C ALA A 507 9.53 -28.61 20.45
N LEU A 508 10.37 -29.45 19.86
CA LEU A 508 10.17 -30.10 18.57
C LEU A 508 10.10 -31.63 18.76
N THR A 509 9.06 -32.27 18.23
CA THR A 509 8.93 -33.72 18.29
C THR A 509 9.54 -34.43 17.06
N HIS A 510 9.71 -35.75 17.15
CA HIS A 510 10.22 -36.55 16.05
C HIS A 510 9.32 -36.56 14.81
N PHE A 511 8.01 -36.50 15.00
CA PHE A 511 7.05 -36.39 13.90
C PHE A 511 6.85 -34.97 13.40
N GLY A 512 7.64 -33.99 13.93
CA GLY A 512 7.64 -32.62 13.47
C GLY A 512 6.52 -31.78 14.04
N TYR A 513 6.06 -32.03 15.27
CA TYR A 513 5.21 -31.07 16.00
C TYR A 513 6.09 -30.09 16.76
N ILE A 514 5.80 -28.81 16.66
CA ILE A 514 6.53 -27.74 17.33
C ILE A 514 5.57 -26.88 18.16
N LYS A 515 6.06 -26.41 19.30
CA LYS A 515 5.34 -25.44 20.14
C LYS A 515 6.31 -24.57 20.93
N ARG A 516 5.84 -23.43 21.32
CA ARG A 516 6.49 -22.48 22.21
C ARG A 516 5.75 -22.45 23.55
N MET A 517 6.48 -22.32 24.65
CA MET A 517 5.93 -22.23 26.00
C MET A 517 6.69 -21.17 26.78
N PRO A 518 6.02 -20.39 27.67
CA PRO A 518 6.74 -19.52 28.59
C PRO A 518 7.68 -20.31 29.49
N ILE A 519 8.86 -19.76 29.81
CA ILE A 519 9.87 -20.41 30.63
C ILE A 519 9.33 -20.81 32.01
N ASP A 520 8.41 -20.01 32.55
CA ASP A 520 7.78 -20.25 33.87
C ASP A 520 6.94 -21.54 33.92
N THR A 521 6.59 -22.10 32.76
CA THR A 521 5.80 -23.35 32.68
C THR A 521 6.62 -24.59 33.12
N TYR A 522 7.95 -24.45 33.13
CA TYR A 522 8.90 -25.49 33.56
C TYR A 522 9.50 -25.27 34.93
N ARG A 523 8.82 -24.54 35.85
CA ARG A 523 9.30 -24.35 37.23
C ARG A 523 9.58 -25.70 37.88
N SER A 524 10.75 -25.80 38.51
CA SER A 524 11.24 -26.99 39.22
C SER A 524 10.29 -27.45 40.32
N GLN A 525 10.09 -28.77 40.47
CA GLN A 525 9.36 -29.36 41.60
C GLN A 525 10.37 -29.78 42.68
N LYS A 526 10.03 -29.53 43.96
CA LYS A 526 10.81 -29.97 45.11
C LYS A 526 10.95 -31.50 45.18
N ARG A 527 12.03 -32.00 45.76
CA ARG A 527 12.29 -33.41 46.00
C ARG A 527 11.05 -34.16 46.53
N GLY A 528 10.70 -35.28 45.87
CA GLY A 528 9.53 -36.11 46.21
C GLY A 528 8.28 -35.88 45.37
N GLY A 529 8.30 -34.91 44.41
CA GLY A 529 7.18 -34.72 43.46
C GLY A 529 7.11 -35.85 42.46
N LYS A 530 5.89 -36.34 42.15
CA LYS A 530 5.66 -37.21 40.99
C LYS A 530 6.05 -36.46 39.73
N GLY A 531 6.93 -37.02 38.90
CA GLY A 531 7.41 -36.45 37.64
C GLY A 531 6.26 -35.84 36.84
N ILE A 532 6.50 -34.68 36.24
CA ILE A 532 5.48 -33.97 35.51
C ILE A 532 5.37 -34.59 34.14
N THR A 533 4.16 -35.00 33.75
CA THR A 533 3.87 -35.50 32.40
C THR A 533 4.25 -34.39 31.40
N GLY A 534 5.23 -34.63 30.56
CA GLY A 534 5.68 -33.73 29.49
C GLY A 534 4.61 -33.60 28.39
N ILE A 535 5.04 -33.34 27.18
CA ILE A 535 4.17 -33.20 26.00
C ILE A 535 3.35 -34.49 25.83
N ALA A 536 2.02 -34.37 25.67
CA ALA A 536 1.21 -35.49 25.20
C ALA A 536 1.55 -35.74 23.73
N THR A 537 2.32 -36.79 23.48
CA THR A 537 2.70 -37.23 22.13
C THR A 537 1.70 -38.25 21.61
N ARG A 538 1.63 -38.46 20.29
CA ARG A 538 0.94 -39.63 19.71
C ARG A 538 1.72 -40.88 20.05
N GLU A 539 1.04 -42.01 20.00
CA GLU A 539 1.69 -43.32 20.11
C GLU A 539 2.84 -43.42 19.09
N GLY A 540 4.10 -43.58 19.57
CA GLY A 540 5.31 -43.62 18.75
C GLY A 540 5.98 -42.27 18.46
N ASP A 541 5.47 -41.09 18.92
CA ASP A 541 6.13 -39.78 18.80
C ASP A 541 6.83 -39.42 20.12
N PHE A 542 7.94 -38.70 20.03
CA PHE A 542 8.74 -38.26 21.19
C PHE A 542 9.37 -36.90 20.94
N VAL A 543 9.75 -36.20 21.98
CA VAL A 543 10.42 -34.92 21.88
C VAL A 543 11.83 -35.12 21.34
N LYS A 544 12.09 -34.60 20.16
CA LYS A 544 13.42 -34.69 19.49
C LYS A 544 14.40 -33.61 19.98
N GLN A 545 13.92 -32.40 20.23
CA GLN A 545 14.74 -31.27 20.64
C GLN A 545 13.95 -30.31 21.50
N ILE A 546 14.56 -29.82 22.60
CA ILE A 546 14.06 -28.73 23.44
C ILE A 546 15.20 -27.70 23.54
N PHE A 547 14.89 -26.44 23.39
CA PHE A 547 15.85 -25.36 23.54
C PHE A 547 15.15 -24.07 23.99
N THR A 548 15.91 -23.20 24.66
CA THR A 548 15.44 -21.88 25.06
C THR A 548 15.80 -20.86 23.99
N SER A 549 14.91 -19.89 23.77
CA SER A 549 15.10 -18.82 22.80
C SER A 549 14.23 -17.63 23.18
N SER A 550 14.69 -16.40 22.88
CA SER A 550 13.83 -15.22 22.98
C SER A 550 12.72 -15.27 21.91
N THR A 551 11.58 -14.67 22.22
CA THR A 551 10.51 -14.45 21.25
C THR A 551 11.02 -13.71 19.99
N HIS A 552 12.03 -12.86 20.13
CA HIS A 552 12.62 -12.07 19.04
C HIS A 552 13.75 -12.77 18.29
N ASP A 553 14.28 -13.89 18.80
CA ASP A 553 15.33 -14.64 18.12
C ASP A 553 14.86 -15.18 16.77
N LEU A 554 15.77 -15.27 15.82
CA LEU A 554 15.56 -15.92 14.54
C LEU A 554 15.92 -17.40 14.66
N ILE A 555 14.99 -18.30 14.37
CA ILE A 555 15.20 -19.73 14.48
C ILE A 555 15.44 -20.31 13.09
N LEU A 556 16.60 -20.90 12.92
CA LEU A 556 17.06 -21.53 11.69
C LEU A 556 16.72 -23.02 11.71
N PHE A 557 15.91 -23.49 10.78
CA PHE A 557 15.52 -24.88 10.61
C PHE A 557 16.25 -25.48 9.41
N PHE A 558 17.12 -26.42 9.66
CA PHE A 558 17.83 -27.15 8.61
C PHE A 558 17.18 -28.50 8.37
N THR A 559 17.07 -28.89 7.10
CA THR A 559 16.43 -30.16 6.72
C THR A 559 17.47 -31.18 6.25
N ASN A 560 17.08 -32.46 6.30
CA ASN A 560 17.90 -33.57 5.79
C ASN A 560 18.23 -33.41 4.30
N LYS A 561 17.45 -32.64 3.54
CA LYS A 561 17.72 -32.31 2.13
C LYS A 561 18.61 -31.08 1.91
N GLY A 562 19.23 -30.56 2.98
CA GLY A 562 20.16 -29.45 2.91
C GLY A 562 19.52 -28.08 2.65
N LYS A 563 18.26 -27.91 2.98
CA LYS A 563 17.56 -26.61 2.91
C LYS A 563 17.46 -25.95 4.28
N LEU A 564 17.39 -24.63 4.28
CA LEU A 564 17.20 -23.75 5.43
C LEU A 564 15.86 -23.05 5.34
N TYR A 565 15.10 -23.07 6.43
CA TYR A 565 13.90 -22.26 6.66
C TYR A 565 14.13 -21.38 7.89
N LYS A 566 13.45 -20.24 7.94
CA LYS A 566 13.62 -19.24 9.01
C LYS A 566 12.26 -18.85 9.58
N LEU A 567 12.15 -18.83 10.91
CA LEU A 567 11.02 -18.27 11.66
C LEU A 567 11.54 -17.42 12.80
N LYS A 568 10.81 -16.37 13.16
CA LYS A 568 11.00 -15.69 14.43
C LYS A 568 10.39 -16.51 15.57
N GLY A 569 10.95 -16.42 16.78
CA GLY A 569 10.46 -17.15 17.95
C GLY A 569 8.96 -16.94 18.20
N TYR A 570 8.47 -15.71 18.02
CA TYR A 570 7.04 -15.38 18.17
C TYR A 570 6.14 -15.97 17.06
N GLU A 571 6.66 -16.34 15.91
CA GLU A 571 5.91 -16.98 14.82
C GLU A 571 5.57 -18.45 15.16
N ILE A 572 6.26 -19.04 16.16
CA ILE A 572 5.93 -20.37 16.66
C ILE A 572 4.74 -20.28 17.62
N PRO A 573 3.64 -21.00 17.35
CA PRO A 573 2.44 -20.95 18.18
C PRO A 573 2.70 -21.32 19.64
N GLU A 574 2.14 -20.51 20.53
CA GLU A 574 2.15 -20.80 21.95
C GLU A 574 1.14 -21.91 22.29
N ALA A 575 1.55 -22.86 23.11
CA ALA A 575 0.70 -23.95 23.51
C ALA A 575 1.01 -24.41 24.94
N GLY A 576 0.01 -24.87 25.65
CA GLY A 576 0.15 -25.39 27.00
C GLY A 576 1.06 -26.62 27.06
N ARG A 577 1.58 -26.94 28.24
CA ARG A 577 2.52 -28.04 28.49
C ARG A 577 2.04 -29.38 27.91
N THR A 578 0.78 -29.74 28.13
CA THR A 578 0.19 -31.02 27.68
C THR A 578 -0.31 -30.98 26.24
N ALA A 579 -0.34 -29.80 25.59
CA ALA A 579 -0.79 -29.68 24.21
C ALA A 579 0.22 -30.31 23.25
N LYS A 580 -0.28 -30.86 22.13
CA LYS A 580 0.52 -31.52 21.11
C LYS A 580 1.43 -30.58 20.31
N GLY A 581 1.06 -29.29 20.22
CA GLY A 581 1.71 -28.31 19.35
C GLY A 581 1.19 -28.37 17.90
N THR A 582 1.78 -27.56 17.06
CA THR A 582 1.43 -27.40 15.63
C THR A 582 2.39 -28.20 14.77
N ALA A 583 1.89 -28.88 13.73
CA ALA A 583 2.77 -29.57 12.79
C ALA A 583 3.66 -28.53 12.05
N ILE A 584 4.96 -28.75 12.05
CA ILE A 584 5.94 -27.83 11.47
C ILE A 584 5.72 -27.58 9.97
N VAL A 585 5.12 -28.56 9.28
CA VAL A 585 4.72 -28.41 7.86
C VAL A 585 3.65 -27.33 7.64
N ASN A 586 2.94 -26.93 8.68
CA ASN A 586 1.98 -25.83 8.63
C ASN A 586 2.66 -24.45 8.83
N LEU A 587 3.88 -24.45 9.35
CA LEU A 587 4.66 -23.23 9.56
C LEU A 587 5.71 -23.05 8.48
N LEU A 588 6.28 -24.16 7.98
CA LEU A 588 7.32 -24.21 6.96
C LEU A 588 6.79 -24.97 5.74
N SER A 589 6.98 -24.42 4.55
CA SER A 589 6.62 -25.10 3.29
C SER A 589 7.64 -26.19 2.94
N LEU A 590 7.60 -27.31 3.69
CA LEU A 590 8.51 -28.44 3.48
C LEU A 590 8.07 -29.28 2.29
N ASP A 591 9.05 -29.78 1.52
CA ASP A 591 8.80 -30.74 0.43
C ASP A 591 8.46 -32.15 0.94
N ALA A 592 7.87 -32.96 0.09
CA ALA A 592 7.58 -34.35 0.43
C ALA A 592 8.86 -35.10 0.84
N GLY A 593 8.80 -35.76 2.03
CA GLY A 593 9.92 -36.50 2.61
C GLY A 593 11.02 -35.66 3.25
N GLU A 594 10.85 -34.35 3.33
CA GLU A 594 11.78 -33.43 4.01
C GLU A 594 11.53 -33.45 5.52
N LYS A 595 12.62 -33.60 6.32
CA LYS A 595 12.57 -33.64 7.78
C LYS A 595 13.56 -32.66 8.38
N ILE A 596 13.24 -32.10 9.54
CA ILE A 596 14.15 -31.22 10.25
C ILE A 596 15.32 -32.03 10.84
N SER A 597 16.54 -31.69 10.49
CA SER A 597 17.77 -32.29 10.99
C SER A 597 18.36 -31.52 12.17
N ALA A 598 18.36 -30.19 12.09
CA ALA A 598 18.88 -29.31 13.14
C ALA A 598 18.06 -28.03 13.25
N VAL A 599 18.02 -27.47 14.46
CA VAL A 599 17.41 -26.17 14.76
C VAL A 599 18.41 -25.33 15.53
N ILE A 600 18.64 -24.09 15.08
CA ILE A 600 19.63 -23.19 15.67
C ILE A 600 18.96 -21.83 15.90
N PRO A 601 18.80 -21.39 17.14
CA PRO A 601 18.39 -20.04 17.44
C PRO A 601 19.58 -19.09 17.27
N ILE A 602 19.34 -17.92 16.66
CA ILE A 602 20.31 -16.82 16.53
C ILE A 602 19.65 -15.49 16.81
N GLN A 603 20.38 -14.56 17.39
CA GLN A 603 19.88 -13.19 17.58
C GLN A 603 19.97 -12.38 16.28
N ASN A 604 21.10 -12.51 15.59
CA ASN A 604 21.37 -11.83 14.32
C ASN A 604 22.40 -12.60 13.48
N PHE A 605 22.63 -12.15 12.25
CA PHE A 605 23.66 -12.70 11.35
C PHE A 605 25.02 -12.04 11.63
N ALA A 606 25.60 -12.31 12.81
CA ALA A 606 26.86 -11.71 13.23
C ALA A 606 28.04 -12.12 12.34
N GLU A 607 28.91 -11.16 12.04
CA GLU A 607 30.22 -11.44 11.41
C GLU A 607 31.12 -12.29 12.33
N GLY A 608 31.99 -13.11 11.75
CA GLY A 608 32.89 -13.99 12.49
C GLY A 608 32.25 -15.24 13.06
N LYS A 609 30.93 -15.47 12.82
CA LYS A 609 30.27 -16.72 13.13
C LYS A 609 30.07 -17.56 11.88
N TYR A 610 30.12 -18.88 12.04
CA TYR A 610 30.02 -19.85 10.96
C TYR A 610 29.00 -20.94 11.29
N LEU A 611 28.39 -21.49 10.24
CA LEU A 611 27.62 -22.70 10.32
C LEU A 611 28.50 -23.87 9.81
N LEU A 612 28.72 -24.82 10.68
CA LEU A 612 29.41 -26.04 10.40
C LEU A 612 28.36 -27.14 10.15
N MET A 613 28.42 -27.81 9.01
CA MET A 613 27.43 -28.79 8.56
C MET A 613 28.09 -30.13 8.33
N GLY A 614 27.52 -31.19 8.88
CA GLY A 614 28.00 -32.56 8.70
C GLY A 614 26.97 -33.42 7.98
N THR A 615 27.44 -34.23 7.01
CA THR A 615 26.55 -35.14 6.26
C THR A 615 26.73 -36.56 6.67
N LYS A 616 25.72 -37.40 6.40
CA LYS A 616 25.68 -38.84 6.67
C LYS A 616 26.88 -39.57 6.03
N ASN A 617 27.28 -39.17 4.83
CA ASN A 617 28.39 -39.76 4.08
C ASN A 617 29.76 -39.19 4.45
N GLY A 618 29.85 -38.45 5.57
CA GLY A 618 31.14 -38.02 6.13
C GLY A 618 31.72 -36.75 5.47
N LEU A 619 30.94 -35.99 4.74
CA LEU A 619 31.29 -34.65 4.27
C LEU A 619 31.08 -33.62 5.36
N ILE A 620 31.91 -32.58 5.36
CA ILE A 620 31.81 -31.44 6.25
C ILE A 620 31.90 -30.14 5.47
N LYS A 621 31.18 -29.16 5.90
CA LYS A 621 31.16 -27.84 5.27
C LYS A 621 31.08 -26.73 6.32
N LYS A 622 31.88 -25.67 6.10
CA LYS A 622 31.82 -24.44 6.88
C LYS A 622 31.37 -23.28 5.98
N THR A 623 30.40 -22.48 6.44
CA THR A 623 29.92 -21.31 5.69
C THR A 623 29.73 -20.17 6.67
N ALA A 624 30.11 -18.95 6.29
CA ALA A 624 29.85 -17.76 7.11
C ALA A 624 28.34 -17.58 7.36
N LEU A 625 27.96 -17.24 8.59
CA LEU A 625 26.56 -17.04 8.97
C LEU A 625 25.90 -15.96 8.14
N THR A 626 26.65 -14.92 7.77
CA THR A 626 26.19 -13.80 6.92
C THR A 626 25.74 -14.23 5.51
N GLU A 627 26.24 -15.34 4.97
CA GLU A 627 25.81 -15.90 3.68
C GLU A 627 24.34 -16.35 3.68
N TYR A 628 23.77 -16.50 4.86
CA TYR A 628 22.38 -16.88 5.05
C TYR A 628 21.46 -15.69 5.33
N ASP A 629 22.00 -14.46 5.42
CA ASP A 629 21.21 -13.24 5.52
C ASP A 629 20.61 -12.90 4.15
N SER A 630 19.43 -13.41 3.91
CA SER A 630 18.70 -13.18 2.67
C SER A 630 17.22 -12.99 2.99
N GLY A 631 16.53 -12.15 2.22
CA GLY A 631 15.09 -11.90 2.37
C GLY A 631 14.20 -13.12 2.08
N LYS A 632 14.75 -14.25 1.60
CA LYS A 632 13.98 -15.48 1.40
C LYS A 632 13.77 -16.21 2.74
N LYS A 633 12.51 -16.32 3.14
CA LYS A 633 12.10 -17.06 4.35
C LYS A 633 11.97 -18.58 4.12
N THR A 634 11.79 -19.02 2.89
CA THR A 634 11.41 -20.39 2.54
C THR A 634 12.40 -21.07 1.62
N GLY A 635 12.88 -22.26 2.01
CA GLY A 635 13.57 -23.20 1.14
C GLY A 635 14.93 -22.69 0.59
N LEU A 636 15.72 -21.97 1.40
CA LEU A 636 17.06 -21.52 1.02
C LEU A 636 18.02 -22.72 1.00
N LEU A 637 18.67 -23.00 -0.13
CA LEU A 637 19.67 -24.07 -0.20
C LEU A 637 20.86 -23.75 0.71
N ALA A 638 21.12 -24.60 1.73
CA ALA A 638 22.18 -24.42 2.68
C ALA A 638 23.43 -25.23 2.32
N ILE A 639 23.27 -26.39 1.72
CA ILE A 639 24.31 -27.26 1.22
C ILE A 639 23.78 -28.07 0.03
N THR A 640 24.59 -28.28 -0.98
CA THR A 640 24.28 -29.24 -2.06
C THR A 640 24.70 -30.63 -1.64
N LEU A 641 23.76 -31.57 -1.48
CA LEU A 641 24.00 -32.95 -1.12
C LEU A 641 24.25 -33.80 -2.37
N LYS A 642 25.04 -34.86 -2.23
CA LYS A 642 25.17 -35.93 -3.24
C LYS A 642 23.96 -36.86 -3.20
N ASP A 643 23.81 -37.67 -4.24
CA ASP A 643 22.78 -38.71 -4.26
C ASP A 643 22.91 -39.64 -3.04
N ASN A 644 21.81 -39.91 -2.38
CA ASN A 644 21.71 -40.73 -1.15
C ASN A 644 22.51 -40.19 0.07
N ASP A 645 22.87 -38.90 0.09
CA ASP A 645 23.43 -38.27 1.28
C ASP A 645 22.36 -37.42 1.99
N GLU A 646 22.52 -37.26 3.29
CA GLU A 646 21.64 -36.45 4.13
C GLU A 646 22.41 -35.50 5.04
N LEU A 647 21.90 -34.31 5.27
CA LEU A 647 22.41 -33.40 6.29
C LEU A 647 21.97 -33.91 7.67
N ILE A 648 22.93 -34.28 8.52
CA ILE A 648 22.63 -34.89 9.84
C ILE A 648 22.81 -33.92 11.00
N SER A 649 23.77 -32.98 10.91
CA SER A 649 24.06 -32.05 11.99
C SER A 649 24.49 -30.68 11.46
N VAL A 650 24.05 -29.62 12.15
CA VAL A 650 24.52 -28.26 11.93
C VAL A 650 24.86 -27.64 13.28
N LYS A 651 26.01 -26.95 13.37
CA LYS A 651 26.49 -26.29 14.60
C LYS A 651 26.86 -24.85 14.26
N LEU A 652 26.59 -23.95 15.18
CA LEU A 652 27.07 -22.58 15.14
C LEU A 652 28.43 -22.50 15.84
N THR A 653 29.43 -21.98 15.17
CA THR A 653 30.80 -21.89 15.68
C THR A 653 31.45 -20.52 15.44
N ASP A 654 32.56 -20.26 16.10
CA ASP A 654 33.37 -19.06 15.86
C ASP A 654 34.63 -19.34 14.99
N GLY A 655 34.75 -20.56 14.48
CA GLY A 655 35.83 -20.97 13.61
C GLY A 655 37.13 -21.43 14.32
N GLN A 656 37.12 -21.56 15.65
CA GLN A 656 38.31 -21.89 16.46
C GLN A 656 38.20 -23.22 17.19
N ASP A 657 37.10 -23.91 17.08
CA ASP A 657 36.81 -25.16 17.77
C ASP A 657 37.54 -26.36 17.18
N ASN A 658 37.55 -27.46 17.92
CA ASN A 658 37.85 -28.78 17.36
C ASN A 658 36.53 -29.48 16.98
N VAL A 659 36.54 -30.16 15.87
CA VAL A 659 35.37 -30.87 15.34
C VAL A 659 35.54 -32.34 15.56
N VAL A 660 34.48 -32.98 16.07
CA VAL A 660 34.38 -34.43 16.25
C VAL A 660 33.33 -35.01 15.35
N LEU A 661 33.68 -35.97 14.51
CA LEU A 661 32.73 -36.78 13.75
C LEU A 661 32.76 -38.23 14.29
N VAL A 662 31.59 -38.79 14.55
CA VAL A 662 31.48 -40.15 15.07
C VAL A 662 30.58 -40.99 14.16
N THR A 663 31.02 -42.23 13.90
CA THR A 663 30.30 -43.14 13.01
C THR A 663 29.48 -44.17 13.79
N ARG A 664 28.48 -44.76 13.14
CA ARG A 664 27.62 -45.80 13.68
C ARG A 664 28.42 -46.99 14.17
N LYS A 665 29.47 -47.40 13.49
CA LYS A 665 30.34 -48.54 13.86
C LYS A 665 31.39 -48.18 14.91
N GLY A 666 31.32 -47.01 15.52
CA GLY A 666 32.15 -46.65 16.67
C GLY A 666 33.52 -46.04 16.32
N LEU A 667 33.71 -45.52 15.13
CA LEU A 667 34.89 -44.73 14.78
C LEU A 667 34.67 -43.26 15.08
N CYS A 668 35.73 -42.56 15.40
CA CYS A 668 35.73 -41.13 15.68
C CYS A 668 36.95 -40.45 15.11
N ILE A 669 36.78 -39.27 14.50
CA ILE A 669 37.87 -38.42 14.10
C ILE A 669 37.74 -37.02 14.73
N THR A 670 38.82 -36.48 15.25
CA THR A 670 38.90 -35.14 15.80
C THR A 670 39.91 -34.31 14.99
N PHE A 671 39.53 -33.14 14.52
CA PHE A 671 40.40 -32.24 13.76
C PHE A 671 40.08 -30.77 14.06
N GLU A 672 41.01 -29.88 13.78
CA GLU A 672 40.80 -28.44 13.97
C GLU A 672 39.79 -27.89 12.93
N GLU A 673 38.85 -27.11 13.37
CA GLU A 673 37.86 -26.46 12.48
C GLU A 673 38.51 -25.59 11.39
N LYS A 674 39.72 -25.03 11.69
CA LYS A 674 40.52 -24.24 10.73
C LYS A 674 40.86 -24.99 9.46
N GLU A 675 40.94 -26.31 9.50
CA GLU A 675 41.18 -27.14 8.31
C GLU A 675 40.01 -27.15 7.34
N VAL A 676 38.80 -26.74 7.80
CA VAL A 676 37.62 -26.57 6.97
C VAL A 676 37.56 -25.12 6.54
N ARG A 677 37.98 -24.82 5.33
CA ARG A 677 37.88 -23.43 4.79
C ARG A 677 36.42 -23.03 4.65
N PRO A 678 36.03 -21.77 4.97
CA PRO A 678 34.75 -21.24 4.67
C PRO A 678 34.46 -21.26 3.16
N ILE A 679 33.33 -21.79 2.74
CA ILE A 679 32.93 -21.90 1.34
C ILE A 679 31.48 -21.44 1.20
N GLY A 680 31.16 -20.98 -0.01
CA GLY A 680 29.84 -20.42 -0.31
C GLY A 680 28.68 -21.40 -0.05
N ARG A 681 27.52 -20.87 0.16
CA ARG A 681 26.30 -21.54 0.59
C ARG A 681 25.90 -22.78 -0.22
N ILE A 682 26.03 -22.74 -1.55
CA ILE A 682 25.64 -23.82 -2.47
C ILE A 682 26.70 -24.93 -2.68
N ALA A 683 27.86 -24.86 -2.00
CA ALA A 683 28.89 -25.85 -2.17
C ALA A 683 28.57 -27.19 -1.47
N GLN A 684 29.18 -28.31 -1.90
CA GLN A 684 28.93 -29.65 -1.36
C GLN A 684 29.69 -29.95 -0.06
N GLY A 685 30.75 -29.23 0.22
CA GLY A 685 31.64 -29.51 1.33
C GLY A 685 32.88 -30.32 0.95
N VAL A 686 33.66 -30.74 1.96
CA VAL A 686 34.91 -31.49 1.84
C VAL A 686 34.84 -32.75 2.70
N ILE A 687 35.69 -33.73 2.45
CA ILE A 687 35.75 -34.98 3.24
C ILE A 687 36.18 -34.64 4.67
N GLY A 688 35.32 -34.94 5.65
CA GLY A 688 35.58 -34.88 7.09
C GLY A 688 36.20 -36.18 7.61
N ILE A 689 35.52 -37.31 7.33
CA ILE A 689 35.98 -38.67 7.68
C ILE A 689 35.83 -39.60 6.46
N ARG A 690 36.74 -40.54 6.30
CA ARG A 690 36.60 -41.63 5.31
C ARG A 690 35.92 -42.82 5.96
N LEU A 691 34.71 -43.10 5.48
CA LEU A 691 33.91 -44.23 5.94
C LEU A 691 34.37 -45.54 5.30
N SER A 692 34.19 -46.64 6.01
CA SER A 692 34.21 -48.00 5.44
C SER A 692 32.84 -48.31 4.81
N ASP A 693 32.78 -49.35 3.97
CA ASP A 693 31.54 -49.83 3.40
C ASP A 693 30.50 -50.11 4.51
N ASP A 694 29.29 -49.72 4.32
CA ASP A 694 28.15 -49.81 5.27
C ASP A 694 28.34 -49.08 6.61
N ASP A 695 29.16 -48.05 6.71
CA ASP A 695 29.24 -47.16 7.88
C ASP A 695 28.70 -45.78 7.53
N GLU A 696 28.19 -45.07 8.52
CA GLU A 696 27.66 -43.73 8.35
C GLU A 696 27.97 -42.86 9.56
N VAL A 697 28.08 -41.55 9.35
CA VAL A 697 28.23 -40.59 10.46
C VAL A 697 26.87 -40.42 11.14
N ILE A 698 26.86 -40.56 12.47
CA ILE A 698 25.66 -40.38 13.30
C ILE A 698 25.64 -39.11 14.10
N GLY A 699 26.78 -38.43 14.25
CA GLY A 699 26.85 -37.19 15.00
C GLY A 699 28.08 -36.39 14.69
N MET A 700 27.94 -35.08 14.78
CA MET A 700 28.98 -34.07 14.69
C MET A 700 28.88 -33.15 15.88
N GLU A 701 29.94 -33.00 16.63
CA GLU A 701 30.03 -32.06 17.76
C GLU A 701 31.19 -31.11 17.60
N SER A 702 31.10 -29.89 18.17
CA SER A 702 32.22 -28.98 18.30
C SER A 702 32.73 -28.95 19.74
N ILE A 703 34.02 -28.96 19.90
CA ILE A 703 34.72 -28.94 21.18
C ILE A 703 35.40 -27.60 21.34
N ILE A 704 34.93 -26.82 22.32
CA ILE A 704 35.60 -25.56 22.70
C ILE A 704 36.94 -25.90 23.30
N ASN A 705 37.99 -25.30 22.80
CA ASN A 705 39.35 -25.52 23.29
C ASN A 705 39.48 -25.23 24.80
N GLY A 706 40.01 -26.21 25.58
CA GLY A 706 40.13 -26.10 27.04
C GLY A 706 38.85 -26.52 27.81
N SER A 707 37.83 -27.05 27.14
CA SER A 707 36.66 -27.62 27.82
C SER A 707 37.03 -28.87 28.64
N LYS A 708 36.46 -28.97 29.87
CA LYS A 708 36.56 -30.16 30.72
C LYS A 708 35.39 -31.15 30.49
N ALA A 709 34.54 -30.88 29.50
CA ALA A 709 33.44 -31.76 29.13
C ALA A 709 33.97 -33.11 28.60
N THR A 710 33.11 -34.11 28.54
CA THR A 710 33.41 -35.45 28.07
C THR A 710 32.58 -35.80 26.84
N LEU A 711 33.06 -36.72 26.00
CA LEU A 711 32.30 -37.27 24.88
C LEU A 711 31.43 -38.40 25.42
N LEU A 712 30.10 -38.17 25.48
CA LEU A 712 29.12 -39.17 25.82
C LEU A 712 28.71 -39.91 24.54
N ALA A 713 28.82 -41.26 24.55
CA ALA A 713 28.43 -42.12 23.45
C ALA A 713 27.44 -43.16 23.92
N ILE A 714 26.34 -43.34 23.17
CA ILE A 714 25.22 -44.23 23.55
C ILE A 714 24.82 -45.12 22.38
N THR A 715 24.52 -46.37 22.68
CA THR A 715 24.14 -47.42 21.71
C THR A 715 22.65 -47.70 21.72
N GLU A 716 22.15 -48.30 20.64
CA GLU A 716 20.75 -48.68 20.47
C GLU A 716 20.19 -49.59 21.57
N ASN A 717 21.05 -50.45 22.19
CA ASN A 717 20.61 -51.36 23.26
C ASN A 717 20.80 -50.74 24.67
N GLY A 718 20.95 -49.39 24.76
CA GLY A 718 20.96 -48.66 26.03
C GLY A 718 22.28 -48.76 26.79
N PHE A 719 23.38 -49.12 26.17
CA PHE A 719 24.70 -49.02 26.75
C PHE A 719 25.32 -47.65 26.43
N GLY A 720 26.11 -47.14 27.35
CA GLY A 720 26.78 -45.85 27.11
C GLY A 720 27.98 -45.65 28.03
N LYS A 721 28.76 -44.66 27.72
CA LYS A 721 29.93 -44.20 28.51
C LYS A 721 30.26 -42.75 28.22
N ARG A 722 31.01 -42.17 29.12
CA ARG A 722 31.73 -40.91 28.89
C ARG A 722 33.23 -41.23 28.62
N THR A 723 33.87 -40.46 27.79
CA THR A 723 35.31 -40.53 27.53
C THR A 723 35.90 -39.14 27.57
N GLU A 724 37.05 -38.98 28.26
CA GLU A 724 37.75 -37.69 28.29
C GLU A 724 38.16 -37.26 26.90
N LEU A 725 38.01 -35.97 26.60
CA LEU A 725 38.33 -35.40 25.28
C LEU A 725 39.79 -35.52 24.94
N ASP A 726 40.68 -35.55 25.95
CA ASP A 726 42.14 -35.69 25.79
C ASP A 726 42.56 -37.07 25.23
N GLU A 727 41.70 -38.09 25.32
CA GLU A 727 41.98 -39.38 24.68
C GLU A 727 41.85 -39.32 23.16
N TYR A 728 41.24 -38.26 22.61
CA TYR A 728 41.05 -38.07 21.17
C TYR A 728 42.08 -37.09 20.60
N ARG A 729 43.20 -37.67 20.11
CA ARG A 729 44.22 -36.87 19.46
C ARG A 729 43.65 -36.11 18.25
N VAL A 730 43.98 -34.83 18.11
CA VAL A 730 43.67 -34.04 16.91
C VAL A 730 44.44 -34.64 15.71
N GLN A 731 43.74 -34.92 14.63
CA GLN A 731 44.23 -35.52 13.40
C GLN A 731 43.91 -34.58 12.22
N LEU A 732 44.54 -34.80 11.07
CA LEU A 732 44.12 -34.14 9.84
C LEU A 732 42.73 -34.68 9.39
N ARG A 733 41.84 -33.79 8.94
CA ARG A 733 40.55 -34.21 8.41
C ARG A 733 40.68 -35.19 7.23
N GLY A 734 39.63 -35.99 6.98
CA GLY A 734 39.62 -36.97 5.88
C GLY A 734 40.41 -38.23 6.18
N GLY A 735 40.82 -38.45 7.44
CA GLY A 735 41.36 -39.72 7.93
C GLY A 735 40.28 -40.76 8.16
N ARG A 736 40.68 -42.01 8.56
CA ARG A 736 39.76 -43.09 8.95
C ARG A 736 39.27 -42.99 10.40
N GLY A 737 39.88 -42.10 11.20
CA GLY A 737 39.59 -41.94 12.62
C GLY A 737 40.18 -43.03 13.52
N VAL A 738 39.74 -43.02 14.77
CA VAL A 738 40.12 -43.97 15.84
C VAL A 738 38.91 -44.59 16.45
N ILE A 739 39.04 -45.76 17.08
CA ILE A 739 37.91 -46.41 17.76
C ILE A 739 37.49 -45.55 18.98
N THR A 740 36.25 -45.12 19.07
CA THR A 740 35.65 -44.45 20.22
C THR A 740 34.81 -45.39 21.05
N TYR A 741 34.24 -46.40 20.44
CA TYR A 741 33.36 -47.34 21.11
C TYR A 741 33.52 -48.74 20.52
N LYS A 742 33.61 -49.78 21.40
CA LYS A 742 33.69 -51.13 20.95
C LYS A 742 32.27 -51.66 20.74
N VAL A 743 31.77 -51.58 19.52
CA VAL A 743 30.47 -52.12 19.11
C VAL A 743 30.50 -53.65 19.13
N THR A 744 29.47 -54.26 19.75
CA THR A 744 29.32 -55.72 19.83
C THR A 744 27.82 -56.08 19.66
N PRO A 745 27.50 -57.35 19.34
CA PRO A 745 26.09 -57.76 19.28
C PRO A 745 25.28 -57.48 20.56
N LYS A 746 25.95 -57.44 21.71
CA LYS A 746 25.36 -57.11 23.00
C LYS A 746 24.98 -55.65 23.15
N THR A 747 25.88 -54.78 22.74
CA THR A 747 25.69 -53.34 22.90
C THR A 747 24.85 -52.75 21.79
N GLY A 748 24.86 -53.34 20.61
CA GLY A 748 24.29 -52.76 19.41
C GLY A 748 25.18 -51.63 18.87
N GLU A 749 24.72 -51.00 17.79
CA GLU A 749 25.44 -49.89 17.13
C GLU A 749 25.22 -48.58 17.88
N LEU A 750 26.10 -47.60 17.64
CA LEU A 750 25.93 -46.26 18.20
C LEU A 750 24.77 -45.53 17.55
N VAL A 751 23.96 -44.85 18.37
CA VAL A 751 22.78 -44.05 17.94
C VAL A 751 22.99 -42.58 18.13
N GLY A 752 23.88 -42.18 19.04
CA GLY A 752 24.12 -40.75 19.24
C GLY A 752 25.34 -40.47 20.09
N VAL A 753 25.88 -39.27 19.91
CA VAL A 753 26.97 -38.71 20.69
C VAL A 753 26.68 -37.29 21.04
N LYS A 754 27.14 -36.88 22.24
CA LYS A 754 27.04 -35.47 22.71
C LYS A 754 28.28 -35.12 23.52
N ILE A 755 28.61 -33.81 23.47
CA ILE A 755 29.57 -33.27 24.46
C ILE A 755 28.75 -32.96 25.71
N ALA A 756 29.16 -33.49 26.85
CA ALA A 756 28.45 -33.37 28.09
C ALA A 756 29.32 -33.01 29.28
N ASP A 757 28.83 -32.13 30.13
CA ASP A 757 29.45 -31.71 31.40
C ASP A 757 28.79 -32.44 32.58
N GLU A 758 29.50 -32.59 33.70
CA GLU A 758 29.00 -33.23 34.93
C GLU A 758 27.84 -32.45 35.61
N THR A 759 27.72 -31.19 35.27
CA THR A 759 26.64 -30.35 35.76
C THR A 759 25.31 -30.55 35.04
N GLN A 760 25.32 -31.29 33.94
CA GLN A 760 24.17 -31.55 33.08
C GLN A 760 23.49 -32.87 33.32
N ASP A 761 22.29 -33.02 32.83
CA ASP A 761 21.53 -34.25 32.75
C ASP A 761 21.44 -34.74 31.30
N VAL A 762 21.33 -36.06 31.09
CA VAL A 762 21.05 -36.64 29.77
C VAL A 762 19.66 -37.29 29.77
N MET A 763 18.96 -37.07 28.68
CA MET A 763 17.71 -37.75 28.38
C MET A 763 17.94 -38.82 27.31
N LEU A 764 17.50 -40.06 27.59
CA LEU A 764 17.52 -41.18 26.66
C LEU A 764 16.09 -41.47 26.24
N ILE A 765 15.87 -41.62 24.95
CA ILE A 765 14.54 -41.79 24.36
C ILE A 765 14.53 -43.06 23.53
N THR A 766 13.55 -43.96 23.78
CA THR A 766 13.37 -45.19 23.01
C THR A 766 12.34 -45.04 21.91
N ASP A 767 12.38 -45.94 20.94
CA ASP A 767 11.37 -46.08 19.87
C ASP A 767 9.95 -46.35 20.40
N THR A 768 9.84 -46.92 21.61
CA THR A 768 8.58 -47.14 22.32
C THR A 768 8.09 -45.92 23.10
N GLY A 769 8.79 -44.78 22.99
CA GLY A 769 8.41 -43.50 23.67
C GLY A 769 8.79 -43.46 25.17
N THR A 770 9.55 -44.43 25.66
CA THR A 770 10.05 -44.41 27.06
C THR A 770 11.19 -43.42 27.17
N ILE A 771 11.13 -42.49 28.13
CA ILE A 771 12.16 -41.47 28.37
C ILE A 771 12.76 -41.70 29.77
N ILE A 772 14.09 -41.72 29.83
CA ILE A 772 14.82 -41.71 31.09
C ILE A 772 15.69 -40.47 31.16
N ARG A 773 15.64 -39.74 32.30
CA ARG A 773 16.53 -38.64 32.64
C ARG A 773 17.48 -39.08 33.73
N MET A 774 18.77 -38.92 33.54
CA MET A 774 19.80 -39.22 34.51
C MET A 774 20.89 -38.15 34.52
N SER A 775 21.60 -38.03 35.65
CA SER A 775 22.71 -37.10 35.74
C SER A 775 23.90 -37.63 34.93
N VAL A 776 24.52 -36.76 34.12
CA VAL A 776 25.74 -37.06 33.40
C VAL A 776 26.84 -37.55 34.34
N LYS A 777 26.92 -37.01 35.55
CA LYS A 777 27.87 -37.41 36.60
C LYS A 777 27.77 -38.89 36.99
N GLU A 778 26.59 -39.51 36.87
CA GLU A 778 26.41 -40.93 37.21
C GLU A 778 26.92 -41.87 36.12
N ILE A 779 27.20 -41.38 34.94
CA ILE A 779 27.73 -42.16 33.83
C ILE A 779 29.25 -42.34 33.97
N SER A 780 29.72 -43.57 33.96
CA SER A 780 31.13 -43.90 34.11
C SER A 780 31.99 -43.29 33.00
N VAL A 781 33.08 -42.66 33.41
CA VAL A 781 34.18 -42.26 32.49
C VAL A 781 35.07 -43.46 32.21
N LEU A 782 35.17 -43.84 30.95
CA LEU A 782 35.87 -45.06 30.49
C LEU A 782 36.70 -44.72 29.24
N GLY A 783 37.76 -45.47 29.11
CA GLY A 783 38.66 -45.37 27.99
C GLY A 783 37.99 -45.65 26.64
N ARG A 784 38.56 -45.08 25.59
CA ARG A 784 38.04 -44.97 24.25
C ARG A 784 37.58 -46.33 23.64
N SER A 785 38.33 -47.41 23.78
CA SER A 785 38.03 -48.71 23.15
C SER A 785 37.19 -49.65 23.98
N THR A 786 36.40 -49.16 24.94
CA THR A 786 35.55 -49.96 25.84
C THR A 786 34.09 -50.02 25.34
N GLN A 787 33.29 -51.01 25.91
CA GLN A 787 31.88 -51.26 25.56
C GLN A 787 30.89 -50.40 26.34
N GLY A 788 31.34 -49.59 27.30
CA GLY A 788 30.49 -48.84 28.18
C GLY A 788 29.73 -49.68 29.23
N VAL A 789 28.77 -49.06 29.91
CA VAL A 789 27.93 -49.66 30.95
C VAL A 789 26.43 -49.55 30.52
N THR A 790 25.61 -50.37 31.12
CA THR A 790 24.15 -50.26 30.89
C THR A 790 23.62 -49.01 31.56
N LEU A 791 23.11 -48.07 30.76
CA LEU A 791 22.46 -46.84 31.22
C LEU A 791 20.95 -47.01 31.30
N MET A 792 20.40 -47.74 30.34
CA MET A 792 18.97 -48.02 30.26
C MET A 792 18.73 -49.50 29.92
N ARG A 793 17.83 -50.18 30.64
CA ARG A 793 17.33 -51.47 30.23
C ARG A 793 16.12 -51.27 29.33
N THR A 794 16.23 -51.67 28.09
CA THR A 794 15.14 -51.63 27.13
C THR A 794 14.28 -52.85 27.31
N ASN A 795 12.96 -52.72 27.60
CA ASN A 795 12.03 -53.83 27.72
C ASN A 795 11.56 -54.25 26.32
N ASP A 796 11.33 -55.54 26.12
CA ASP A 796 10.69 -56.16 24.94
C ASP A 796 11.25 -55.75 23.56
N GLY A 797 12.58 -55.61 23.46
CA GLY A 797 13.23 -55.35 22.18
C GLY A 797 13.22 -53.86 21.72
N GLY A 798 12.78 -52.95 22.56
CA GLY A 798 12.83 -51.49 22.30
C GLY A 798 14.26 -51.03 22.16
N LYS A 799 14.53 -50.07 21.26
CA LYS A 799 15.84 -49.49 21.01
C LYS A 799 15.89 -48.03 21.40
N VAL A 800 17.04 -47.56 21.93
CA VAL A 800 17.28 -46.14 22.10
C VAL A 800 17.44 -45.51 20.70
N VAL A 801 16.73 -44.44 20.46
CA VAL A 801 16.71 -43.75 19.14
C VAL A 801 17.18 -42.30 19.18
N SER A 802 17.21 -41.67 20.36
CA SER A 802 17.68 -40.28 20.52
C SER A 802 18.28 -40.04 21.90
N ILE A 803 19.20 -39.08 21.95
CA ILE A 803 19.82 -38.58 23.17
C ILE A 803 19.84 -37.06 23.16
N GLU A 804 19.53 -36.45 24.30
CA GLU A 804 19.63 -34.99 24.45
C GLU A 804 20.24 -34.63 25.81
N ILE A 805 21.02 -33.57 25.82
CA ILE A 805 21.61 -32.99 27.03
C ILE A 805 20.71 -31.84 27.51
N VAL A 806 20.46 -31.83 28.81
CA VAL A 806 19.61 -30.81 29.45
C VAL A 806 20.41 -30.24 30.64
N ASP A 807 20.42 -28.93 30.77
CA ASP A 807 21.04 -28.28 31.93
C ASP A 807 20.23 -28.61 33.20
N LYS A 808 20.95 -28.78 34.31
CA LYS A 808 20.28 -28.91 35.62
C LYS A 808 19.67 -27.60 36.02
N ASP A 809 18.45 -27.63 36.53
CA ASP A 809 17.83 -26.47 37.16
C ASP A 809 18.68 -25.97 38.34
N GLU A 810 19.01 -24.70 38.40
CA GLU A 810 19.95 -24.08 39.39
C GLU A 810 19.48 -24.14 40.88
N GLU A 811 18.43 -24.82 41.24
CA GLU A 811 17.85 -24.82 42.59
C GLU A 811 18.29 -25.97 43.54
N GLU A 812 19.33 -26.75 43.21
CA GLU A 812 19.85 -27.76 44.15
C GLU A 812 21.02 -27.31 45.05
N ASN A 813 21.39 -26.02 45.06
CA ASN A 813 22.44 -25.46 45.92
C ASN A 813 21.94 -24.39 46.90
N THR A 814 20.99 -24.72 47.75
CA THR A 814 20.75 -24.01 49.03
C THR A 814 20.37 -25.02 50.12
#